data_e2596106f7a520d55af2449d02f1e097
#
_entry.id   e2596106f7a520d55af2449d02f1e097
#
_cell.length_a   1.000
_cell.length_b   1.000
_cell.length_c   1.000
_cell.angle_alpha   90.00
_cell.angle_beta   90.00
_cell.angle_gamma   90.00
#
_symmetry.space_group_name_H-M   'P 1'
#
loop_
_entity.id
_entity.type
_entity.pdbx_description
1 polymer ?
#
loop_
_entity_poly.entity_id
_entity_poly.type
_entity_poly.pdbx_seq_one_letter_code
_entity_poly.pdbx_strand_id
1 'polypeptide(L)'
;MKKILRKTLKITGIVLIALIAAAFLIPVLFKKQITTLVKKEINKGLVAKVDFKDVNLSLFRHFPKISISLDELSVVGTNEFARDTLISAKKLDASVNLISAIKGKDIKVYGVFLESPRIHALMNKEGKANWDIARADDDTTGSPDASPSEFKMNLQKYEIRNGYLYYKDETADISTEISNLDHEGSGDFTADIFTLKTKTKAGNAGFIYTSIPYLNNAKAEIDADVQIDNTNSKYTFKTGSIKLNNLNLNAEGFIQLVNDSTYNMDIKFKTPSNEFKDILSLIPGMYKKDFDKIKTSGQAAFDGFVKGTYGPQQMPAYDVTLDVTNGFFQYPDLPKPVKNIQLAIHASNPDGKPDNAVIDISKGHVEMDNEPFDFKLLFKNPETVKYIDAVAKGKLDLANVTRFAKLPGDTKLSGLVWADVFAKGAMAALQDLHGDFTAGGFLDIKDLFYSSSPFRQPIQNGNMKVNIENRGGIADNTSINIPSAHIEVGKDPVDFSLQLQHPMTSADFSGTAKGRFTLDNIKQFTKLEAGTIISGLLNGDLSFRGNKTAIDKKEYDKIAVNGTAGVNNLKYTSKEYPAGVTVSKTELAFDQRTVELKELNGNYMNTNFSGNGTLNNLVGYTMQDQPLTGTLNIAADNMDLNDWMGTDTTTSTTTATTADPFIVPSNIDLTINTKARKVKYDKVDYNNINGTIVVKDETVKLQNVKTEALDGTIAFTGSYSTKTNKKEPAISMNYDVKNVNVQKAFFAFNTIQAIMPIGKFLAGKLNSELAMTGNLGGDMMPDLKTLSGKGNLLLIEGLLKNFAPVEKLAAALQIDRLRSITIKDFKNYIEFANGKVLVKPFNLKVEDIEMQIGGMHGFDQSLDYIIEMKVPRKYLGNEGNNLVNGLITQATSKGIPVKLSEMVDLSVKMGGSVTNPSLKIDLQKVVGDAADELKEQAKDFAQQKIDSAKARAKDSLNVVKDKAKEVVKEKLLEQVFGKDTTKTNDPADSSKKKNDPGIKDKIKNIFIKPKKPAVDTTKKG
;
A
#
# COMPACT_ATOMS: atom_id res chain seq x y z
N MET A 1 -32.02 -62.84 78.46
CA MET A 1 -31.56 -61.65 77.76
C MET A 1 -30.17 -61.70 77.13
N LYS A 2 -29.10 -62.19 77.83
CA LYS A 2 -27.74 -62.20 77.28
C LYS A 2 -27.52 -63.05 75.97
N LYS A 3 -28.31 -64.14 75.72
CA LYS A 3 -28.20 -64.94 74.49
C LYS A 3 -28.82 -64.34 73.28
N ILE A 4 -29.94 -63.63 73.40
CA ILE A 4 -30.64 -62.89 72.29
C ILE A 4 -29.78 -61.71 71.91
N LEU A 5 -29.23 -60.99 72.88
CA LEU A 5 -28.38 -59.81 72.57
C LEU A 5 -27.09 -60.19 71.72
N ARG A 6 -26.50 -61.37 72.11
CA ARG A 6 -25.36 -61.89 71.33
C ARG A 6 -25.72 -62.39 69.88
N LYS A 7 -26.91 -62.95 69.69
CA LYS A 7 -27.36 -63.33 68.34
C LYS A 7 -27.71 -62.05 67.43
N THR A 8 -28.36 -61.12 68.10
CA THR A 8 -28.63 -59.84 67.39
C THR A 8 -27.36 -59.08 67.06
N LEU A 9 -26.36 -59.05 67.95
CA LEU A 9 -25.08 -58.43 67.69
C LEU A 9 -24.29 -59.15 66.58
N LYS A 10 -24.34 -60.53 66.53
CA LYS A 10 -23.73 -61.27 65.39
C LYS A 10 -24.42 -61.07 64.09
N ILE A 11 -25.78 -61.02 64.05
CA ILE A 11 -26.54 -60.77 62.83
C ILE A 11 -26.34 -59.35 62.38
N THR A 12 -26.35 -58.37 63.29
CA THR A 12 -26.04 -57.01 62.97
C THR A 12 -24.60 -56.83 62.43
N GLY A 13 -23.63 -57.59 63.02
CA GLY A 13 -22.26 -57.60 62.54
C GLY A 13 -22.12 -58.21 61.12
N ILE A 14 -22.84 -59.33 60.85
CA ILE A 14 -22.81 -59.96 59.54
C ILE A 14 -23.50 -59.05 58.51
N VAL A 15 -24.62 -58.46 58.85
CA VAL A 15 -25.30 -57.46 57.98
C VAL A 15 -24.41 -56.27 57.68
N LEU A 16 -23.71 -55.77 58.71
CA LEU A 16 -22.76 -54.69 58.59
C LEU A 16 -21.57 -55.09 57.66
N ILE A 17 -21.02 -56.28 57.82
CA ILE A 17 -19.93 -56.79 56.97
C ILE A 17 -20.44 -57.03 55.59
N ALA A 18 -21.68 -57.57 55.35
CA ALA A 18 -22.27 -57.74 54.06
C ALA A 18 -22.53 -56.37 53.32
N LEU A 19 -23.01 -55.39 54.10
CA LEU A 19 -23.17 -54.03 53.58
C LEU A 19 -21.81 -53.36 53.22
N ILE A 20 -20.80 -53.56 54.03
CA ILE A 20 -19.44 -53.09 53.73
C ILE A 20 -18.89 -53.81 52.52
N ALA A 21 -19.06 -55.13 52.39
CA ALA A 21 -18.60 -55.90 51.23
C ALA A 21 -19.38 -55.47 49.94
N ALA A 22 -20.69 -55.28 50.03
CA ALA A 22 -21.51 -54.80 48.94
C ALA A 22 -21.08 -53.36 48.47
N ALA A 23 -20.79 -52.51 49.45
CA ALA A 23 -20.27 -51.18 49.20
C ALA A 23 -18.88 -51.15 48.47
N PHE A 24 -18.08 -52.20 48.66
CA PHE A 24 -16.84 -52.39 47.96
C PHE A 24 -17.04 -53.01 46.55
N LEU A 25 -17.94 -54.01 46.44
CA LEU A 25 -18.12 -54.77 45.19
C LEU A 25 -18.94 -54.03 44.17
N ILE A 26 -19.98 -53.27 44.55
CA ILE A 26 -20.84 -52.57 43.64
C ILE A 26 -20.06 -51.55 42.76
N PRO A 27 -19.22 -50.69 43.30
CA PRO A 27 -18.43 -49.74 42.50
C PRO A 27 -17.49 -50.44 41.53
N VAL A 28 -16.92 -51.56 41.85
CA VAL A 28 -16.00 -52.35 41.01
C VAL A 28 -16.73 -53.07 39.89
N LEU A 29 -17.85 -53.72 40.23
CA LEU A 29 -18.62 -54.54 39.27
C LEU A 29 -19.40 -53.74 38.25
N PHE A 30 -19.88 -52.54 38.60
CA PHE A 30 -20.71 -51.65 37.78
C PHE A 30 -19.97 -50.40 37.31
N LYS A 31 -18.64 -50.38 37.37
CA LYS A 31 -17.80 -49.23 37.05
C LYS A 31 -18.14 -48.62 35.68
N LYS A 32 -18.21 -49.45 34.65
CA LYS A 32 -18.51 -48.95 33.24
C LYS A 32 -19.90 -48.31 33.16
N GLN A 33 -20.91 -48.92 33.76
CA GLN A 33 -22.28 -48.43 33.75
C GLN A 33 -22.39 -47.09 34.48
N ILE A 34 -21.71 -47.00 35.65
CA ILE A 34 -21.65 -45.76 36.47
C ILE A 34 -20.95 -44.69 35.66
N THR A 35 -19.82 -44.95 35.01
CA THR A 35 -19.08 -43.98 34.20
C THR A 35 -19.97 -43.46 33.07
N THR A 36 -20.66 -44.32 32.33
CA THR A 36 -21.53 -43.92 31.25
C THR A 36 -22.74 -43.12 31.72
N LEU A 37 -23.33 -43.49 32.85
CA LEU A 37 -24.45 -42.79 33.42
C LEU A 37 -24.04 -41.40 33.91
N VAL A 38 -22.92 -41.27 34.62
CA VAL A 38 -22.40 -39.99 35.12
C VAL A 38 -22.05 -39.07 33.96
N LYS A 39 -21.38 -39.56 32.89
CA LYS A 39 -21.10 -38.77 31.67
C LYS A 39 -22.40 -38.25 31.02
N LYS A 40 -23.39 -39.13 30.91
CA LYS A 40 -24.67 -38.79 30.29
C LYS A 40 -25.41 -37.72 31.13
N GLU A 41 -25.49 -37.88 32.44
CA GLU A 41 -26.19 -36.94 33.31
C GLU A 41 -25.51 -35.55 33.35
N ILE A 42 -24.18 -35.52 33.45
CA ILE A 42 -23.44 -34.26 33.46
C ILE A 42 -23.64 -33.51 32.13
N ASN A 43 -23.56 -34.21 31.00
CA ASN A 43 -23.68 -33.56 29.68
C ASN A 43 -25.14 -33.18 29.32
N LYS A 44 -26.16 -33.60 30.06
CA LYS A 44 -27.54 -33.17 29.82
C LYS A 44 -27.77 -31.71 30.14
N GLY A 45 -27.18 -31.24 31.28
CA GLY A 45 -27.34 -29.88 31.78
C GLY A 45 -26.37 -28.85 31.15
N LEU A 46 -25.46 -29.30 30.27
CA LEU A 46 -24.40 -28.44 29.77
C LEU A 46 -24.44 -28.33 28.25
N VAL A 47 -24.05 -27.18 27.76
CA VAL A 47 -23.75 -26.96 26.34
C VAL A 47 -22.33 -27.48 26.01
N ALA A 48 -21.41 -27.39 26.98
CA ALA A 48 -20.04 -27.92 26.84
C ALA A 48 -20.01 -29.45 26.87
N LYS A 49 -18.98 -30.02 26.23
CA LYS A 49 -18.73 -31.46 26.26
C LYS A 49 -17.85 -31.82 27.42
N VAL A 50 -18.40 -32.52 28.43
CA VAL A 50 -17.66 -33.06 29.58
C VAL A 50 -17.26 -34.50 29.29
N ASP A 51 -15.99 -34.76 29.44
CA ASP A 51 -15.42 -36.11 29.34
C ASP A 51 -14.45 -36.38 30.49
N PHE A 52 -14.30 -37.63 30.85
CA PHE A 52 -13.33 -38.13 31.84
C PHE A 52 -13.05 -39.60 31.59
N LYS A 53 -11.86 -40.03 31.96
CA LYS A 53 -11.42 -41.41 31.71
C LYS A 53 -12.13 -42.41 32.61
N ASP A 54 -12.27 -42.10 33.86
CA ASP A 54 -12.73 -43.04 34.85
C ASP A 54 -13.48 -42.37 36.01
N VAL A 55 -14.39 -43.14 36.64
CA VAL A 55 -15.08 -42.75 37.87
C VAL A 55 -14.72 -43.75 38.95
N ASN A 56 -14.22 -43.25 40.09
CA ASN A 56 -13.92 -44.07 41.27
C ASN A 56 -14.75 -43.61 42.44
N LEU A 57 -15.38 -44.56 43.11
CA LEU A 57 -16.16 -44.34 44.33
C LEU A 57 -15.37 -44.83 45.53
N SER A 58 -15.24 -44.03 46.59
CA SER A 58 -14.57 -44.39 47.84
C SER A 58 -15.41 -44.05 49.05
N LEU A 59 -15.68 -45.04 49.89
CA LEU A 59 -16.40 -44.87 51.14
C LEU A 59 -15.51 -44.45 52.30
N PHE A 60 -14.20 -44.61 52.22
CA PHE A 60 -13.26 -44.46 53.36
C PHE A 60 -12.48 -43.17 53.34
N ARG A 61 -12.34 -42.53 52.19
CA ARG A 61 -11.49 -41.34 52.01
C ARG A 61 -12.00 -40.14 52.81
N HIS A 62 -13.32 -40.08 52.98
CA HIS A 62 -14.03 -39.00 53.70
C HIS A 62 -15.18 -39.50 54.55
N PHE A 63 -15.07 -40.74 55.11
CA PHE A 63 -16.12 -41.36 55.95
C PHE A 63 -16.65 -40.39 57.04
N PRO A 64 -17.96 -40.27 57.25
CA PRO A 64 -19.07 -41.04 56.66
C PRO A 64 -19.62 -40.54 55.29
N LYS A 65 -18.89 -39.71 54.57
CA LYS A 65 -19.23 -39.19 53.22
C LYS A 65 -18.64 -40.10 52.15
N ILE A 66 -19.31 -40.22 51.00
CA ILE A 66 -18.76 -40.92 49.84
C ILE A 66 -17.90 -39.94 49.05
N SER A 67 -16.74 -40.40 48.57
CA SER A 67 -15.93 -39.67 47.61
C SER A 67 -16.17 -40.18 46.20
N ILE A 68 -16.54 -39.32 45.29
CA ILE A 68 -16.64 -39.59 43.86
C ILE A 68 -15.45 -38.91 43.21
N SER A 69 -14.59 -39.68 42.57
CA SER A 69 -13.44 -39.17 41.88
C SER A 69 -13.62 -39.32 40.36
N LEU A 70 -13.39 -38.26 39.60
CA LEU A 70 -13.28 -38.27 38.14
C LEU A 70 -11.80 -38.14 37.78
N ASP A 71 -11.28 -39.10 37.06
CA ASP A 71 -9.88 -39.09 36.61
C ASP A 71 -9.80 -38.56 35.18
N GLU A 72 -8.80 -37.73 34.93
CA GLU A 72 -8.56 -37.08 33.62
C GLU A 72 -9.84 -36.33 33.11
N LEU A 73 -10.37 -35.47 33.95
CA LEU A 73 -11.52 -34.64 33.59
C LEU A 73 -11.15 -33.64 32.47
N SER A 74 -12.05 -33.50 31.52
CA SER A 74 -11.95 -32.47 30.44
C SER A 74 -13.34 -31.90 30.16
N VAL A 75 -13.42 -30.59 30.10
CA VAL A 75 -14.59 -29.81 29.72
C VAL A 75 -14.20 -28.97 28.51
N VAL A 76 -14.75 -29.29 27.34
CA VAL A 76 -14.44 -28.64 26.08
C VAL A 76 -15.62 -27.78 25.67
N GLY A 77 -15.37 -26.56 25.25
CA GLY A 77 -16.37 -25.66 24.75
C GLY A 77 -17.07 -26.18 23.50
N THR A 78 -18.09 -25.47 23.08
CA THR A 78 -18.83 -25.71 21.84
C THR A 78 -18.90 -24.44 21.02
N ASN A 79 -19.42 -24.51 19.81
CA ASN A 79 -19.54 -23.37 18.90
C ASN A 79 -18.20 -22.65 18.67
N GLU A 80 -18.11 -21.41 19.03
CA GLU A 80 -16.91 -20.57 18.86
C GLU A 80 -15.71 -21.08 19.68
N PHE A 81 -15.99 -21.74 20.80
CA PHE A 81 -15.00 -22.31 21.72
C PHE A 81 -14.83 -23.84 21.58
N ALA A 82 -15.26 -24.43 20.46
CA ALA A 82 -15.23 -25.88 20.25
C ALA A 82 -13.81 -26.49 20.24
N ARG A 83 -12.77 -25.66 20.10
CA ARG A 83 -11.36 -26.07 20.14
C ARG A 83 -10.69 -25.75 21.48
N ASP A 84 -11.39 -25.07 22.37
CA ASP A 84 -10.84 -24.61 23.63
C ASP A 84 -11.32 -25.50 24.78
N THR A 85 -10.37 -25.97 25.54
CA THR A 85 -10.65 -26.73 26.77
C THR A 85 -10.78 -25.73 27.90
N LEU A 86 -12.00 -25.52 28.38
CA LEU A 86 -12.28 -24.62 29.49
C LEU A 86 -11.58 -25.10 30.76
N ILE A 87 -11.73 -26.37 31.10
CA ILE A 87 -11.07 -26.97 32.25
C ILE A 87 -10.64 -28.40 31.93
N SER A 88 -9.43 -28.73 32.32
CA SER A 88 -8.98 -30.10 32.43
C SER A 88 -8.37 -30.31 33.79
N ALA A 89 -8.51 -31.49 34.37
CA ALA A 89 -7.92 -31.80 35.68
C ALA A 89 -7.45 -33.26 35.69
N LYS A 90 -6.28 -33.48 36.28
CA LYS A 90 -5.81 -34.86 36.51
C LYS A 90 -6.81 -35.64 37.32
N LYS A 91 -7.42 -35.00 38.32
CA LYS A 91 -8.41 -35.60 39.19
C LYS A 91 -9.34 -34.52 39.74
N LEU A 92 -10.64 -34.87 39.80
CA LEU A 92 -11.65 -34.16 40.60
C LEU A 92 -12.22 -35.12 41.61
N ASP A 93 -12.11 -34.83 42.88
CA ASP A 93 -12.75 -35.56 43.95
C ASP A 93 -13.90 -34.75 44.54
N ALA A 94 -15.10 -35.29 44.56
CA ALA A 94 -16.25 -34.70 45.23
C ALA A 94 -16.69 -35.56 46.43
N SER A 95 -16.75 -34.99 47.62
CA SER A 95 -17.32 -35.66 48.77
C SER A 95 -18.81 -35.40 48.89
N VAL A 96 -19.62 -36.45 48.81
CA VAL A 96 -21.08 -36.35 48.77
C VAL A 96 -21.73 -37.12 49.94
N ASN A 97 -22.97 -36.77 50.28
CA ASN A 97 -23.71 -37.52 51.27
C ASN A 97 -24.10 -38.91 50.75
N LEU A 98 -23.82 -39.97 51.53
CA LEU A 98 -24.11 -41.33 51.12
C LEU A 98 -25.60 -41.58 50.88
N ILE A 99 -26.44 -41.06 51.76
CA ILE A 99 -27.90 -41.28 51.68
C ILE A 99 -28.52 -40.52 50.53
N SER A 100 -28.06 -39.28 50.26
CA SER A 100 -28.53 -38.47 49.15
C SER A 100 -28.08 -39.05 47.81
N ALA A 101 -26.85 -39.55 47.73
CA ALA A 101 -26.31 -40.23 46.53
C ALA A 101 -27.09 -41.50 46.18
N ILE A 102 -27.50 -42.31 47.19
CA ILE A 102 -28.30 -43.51 47.00
C ILE A 102 -29.74 -43.19 46.57
N LYS A 103 -30.34 -42.13 47.13
CA LYS A 103 -31.72 -41.71 46.79
C LYS A 103 -31.85 -41.02 45.48
N GLY A 104 -30.78 -40.52 44.88
CA GLY A 104 -30.77 -39.82 43.60
C GLY A 104 -31.51 -38.47 43.60
N LYS A 105 -31.86 -37.96 44.79
CA LYS A 105 -32.55 -36.66 44.98
C LYS A 105 -31.77 -35.84 46.01
N ASP A 106 -31.63 -34.53 45.75
CA ASP A 106 -30.95 -33.58 46.65
C ASP A 106 -29.51 -34.02 46.99
N ILE A 107 -28.69 -34.22 45.98
CA ILE A 107 -27.28 -34.62 46.17
C ILE A 107 -26.51 -33.50 46.89
N LYS A 108 -26.13 -33.80 48.15
CA LYS A 108 -25.37 -32.86 48.99
C LYS A 108 -23.90 -33.07 48.78
N VAL A 109 -23.20 -32.09 48.14
CA VAL A 109 -21.75 -32.07 47.98
C VAL A 109 -21.12 -31.28 49.12
N TYR A 110 -20.25 -31.91 49.90
CA TYR A 110 -19.59 -31.30 51.07
C TYR A 110 -18.17 -30.83 50.82
N GLY A 111 -17.52 -31.34 49.76
CA GLY A 111 -16.14 -30.96 49.44
C GLY A 111 -15.84 -31.26 47.98
N VAL A 112 -15.06 -30.37 47.35
CA VAL A 112 -14.57 -30.52 45.97
C VAL A 112 -13.06 -30.33 46.00
N PHE A 113 -12.30 -31.27 45.44
CA PHE A 113 -10.84 -31.26 45.42
C PHE A 113 -10.39 -31.47 43.98
N LEU A 114 -9.59 -30.55 43.47
CA LEU A 114 -9.07 -30.56 42.12
C LEU A 114 -7.54 -30.76 42.16
N GLU A 115 -7.05 -31.79 41.51
CA GLU A 115 -5.60 -32.07 41.37
C GLU A 115 -5.16 -31.64 39.97
N SER A 116 -4.20 -30.74 39.91
CA SER A 116 -3.62 -30.20 38.68
C SER A 116 -4.67 -29.71 37.64
N PRO A 117 -5.66 -28.90 38.04
CA PRO A 117 -6.58 -28.35 37.08
C PRO A 117 -5.85 -27.34 36.18
N ARG A 118 -6.21 -27.37 34.91
CA ARG A 118 -5.84 -26.33 33.93
C ARG A 118 -7.13 -25.67 33.46
N ILE A 119 -7.29 -24.41 33.82
CA ILE A 119 -8.49 -23.63 33.54
C ILE A 119 -8.12 -22.53 32.52
N HIS A 120 -8.79 -22.52 31.39
CA HIS A 120 -8.67 -21.49 30.38
C HIS A 120 -10.01 -20.76 30.23
N ALA A 121 -10.16 -19.68 30.95
CA ALA A 121 -11.34 -18.82 30.91
C ALA A 121 -11.13 -17.72 29.88
N LEU A 122 -11.93 -17.74 28.82
CA LEU A 122 -11.77 -16.85 27.65
C LEU A 122 -13.07 -16.08 27.38
N MET A 123 -12.98 -14.79 27.25
CA MET A 123 -14.02 -13.91 26.74
C MET A 123 -13.55 -13.31 25.41
N ASN A 124 -14.35 -13.45 24.36
CA ASN A 124 -14.03 -12.94 23.05
C ASN A 124 -14.41 -11.45 22.89
N LYS A 125 -14.11 -10.86 21.75
CA LYS A 125 -14.41 -9.45 21.47
C LYS A 125 -15.90 -9.11 21.46
N GLU A 126 -16.74 -10.09 21.21
CA GLU A 126 -18.20 -9.99 21.22
C GLU A 126 -18.80 -10.11 22.64
N GLY A 127 -17.94 -10.25 23.67
CA GLY A 127 -18.36 -10.38 25.06
C GLY A 127 -18.89 -11.77 25.42
N LYS A 128 -18.74 -12.77 24.56
CA LYS A 128 -19.13 -14.15 24.85
C LYS A 128 -18.02 -14.84 25.64
N ALA A 129 -18.43 -15.62 26.64
CA ALA A 129 -17.51 -16.33 27.51
C ALA A 129 -17.57 -17.85 27.30
N ASN A 130 -16.41 -18.49 27.36
CA ASN A 130 -16.33 -19.95 27.22
C ASN A 130 -16.81 -20.70 28.45
N TRP A 131 -17.03 -20.01 29.56
CA TRP A 131 -17.58 -20.59 30.81
C TRP A 131 -19.10 -20.51 30.89
N ASP A 132 -19.77 -19.89 29.92
CA ASP A 132 -21.22 -19.89 29.78
C ASP A 132 -21.69 -21.23 29.21
N ILE A 133 -21.50 -22.27 30.02
CA ILE A 133 -21.73 -23.66 29.63
C ILE A 133 -23.06 -24.24 30.10
N ALA A 134 -23.82 -23.52 30.91
CA ALA A 134 -25.14 -23.96 31.32
C ALA A 134 -26.13 -23.95 30.15
N ARG A 135 -26.90 -25.01 30.00
CA ARG A 135 -27.98 -25.06 29.02
C ARG A 135 -29.15 -24.23 29.51
N ALA A 136 -29.62 -23.26 28.76
CA ALA A 136 -30.87 -22.56 29.06
C ALA A 136 -32.02 -23.57 28.92
N ASP A 137 -32.89 -23.63 29.92
CA ASP A 137 -34.09 -24.47 29.90
C ASP A 137 -35.07 -23.88 28.84
N ASP A 138 -35.19 -24.55 27.69
CA ASP A 138 -36.11 -24.20 26.58
C ASP A 138 -37.57 -24.65 26.84
N ASP A 139 -37.94 -25.07 28.08
CA ASP A 139 -39.29 -25.54 28.38
C ASP A 139 -40.18 -24.44 28.95
N THR A 140 -40.71 -23.60 28.05
CA THR A 140 -41.86 -22.73 28.34
C THR A 140 -43.23 -23.47 28.21
N THR A 141 -43.30 -24.81 28.30
CA THR A 141 -44.51 -25.58 28.28
C THR A 141 -44.53 -26.63 29.36
N GLY A 142 -44.54 -26.28 30.60
CA GLY A 142 -44.62 -27.21 31.72
C GLY A 142 -45.34 -26.62 32.92
N SER A 143 -46.29 -27.35 33.45
CA SER A 143 -47.17 -27.13 34.60
C SER A 143 -46.59 -26.25 35.71
N PRO A 144 -47.43 -25.43 36.41
CA PRO A 144 -47.03 -24.49 37.47
C PRO A 144 -46.47 -25.13 38.75
N ASP A 145 -46.34 -26.46 38.81
CA ASP A 145 -45.97 -27.17 40.03
C ASP A 145 -44.60 -27.91 39.98
N ALA A 146 -43.81 -27.67 38.91
CA ALA A 146 -42.42 -28.20 38.91
C ALA A 146 -41.48 -27.12 39.45
N SER A 147 -41.29 -27.08 40.73
CA SER A 147 -40.15 -26.36 41.37
C SER A 147 -38.86 -26.81 40.71
N PRO A 148 -37.98 -25.89 40.24
CA PRO A 148 -36.68 -26.27 39.74
C PRO A 148 -35.98 -27.10 40.81
N SER A 149 -35.40 -28.24 40.46
CA SER A 149 -34.60 -28.99 41.40
C SER A 149 -33.37 -28.14 41.75
N GLU A 150 -33.50 -27.39 42.86
CA GLU A 150 -32.37 -26.64 43.41
C GLU A 150 -31.27 -27.63 43.76
N PHE A 151 -30.22 -27.68 42.96
CA PHE A 151 -28.97 -28.35 43.28
C PHE A 151 -28.33 -27.59 44.46
N LYS A 152 -28.75 -27.92 45.69
CA LYS A 152 -28.21 -27.31 46.92
C LYS A 152 -26.84 -27.90 47.23
N MET A 153 -25.81 -27.18 46.83
CA MET A 153 -24.42 -27.53 47.17
C MET A 153 -24.17 -27.21 48.64
N ASN A 154 -24.17 -28.24 49.49
CA ASN A 154 -23.80 -28.11 50.91
C ASN A 154 -22.26 -28.12 51.02
N LEU A 155 -21.58 -27.37 50.23
CA LEU A 155 -20.11 -27.31 50.18
C LEU A 155 -19.58 -26.73 51.49
N GLN A 156 -18.65 -27.41 52.11
CA GLN A 156 -17.97 -27.00 53.34
C GLN A 156 -16.50 -26.67 53.09
N LYS A 157 -15.88 -27.34 52.13
CA LYS A 157 -14.50 -27.15 51.78
C LYS A 157 -14.26 -27.40 50.27
N TYR A 158 -13.42 -26.62 49.68
CA TYR A 158 -12.84 -26.95 48.39
C TYR A 158 -11.33 -26.73 48.37
N GLU A 159 -10.64 -27.42 47.48
CA GLU A 159 -9.17 -27.36 47.39
C GLU A 159 -8.71 -27.58 45.97
N ILE A 160 -7.79 -26.73 45.54
CA ILE A 160 -7.06 -26.83 44.29
C ILE A 160 -5.60 -27.06 44.62
N ARG A 161 -4.99 -28.06 44.02
CA ARG A 161 -3.56 -28.32 44.13
C ARG A 161 -2.89 -28.30 42.77
N ASN A 162 -1.76 -27.61 42.70
CA ASN A 162 -0.94 -27.48 41.47
C ASN A 162 -1.76 -27.07 40.27
N GLY A 163 -2.65 -26.09 40.45
CA GLY A 163 -3.52 -25.56 39.41
C GLY A 163 -2.80 -24.63 38.45
N TYR A 164 -3.38 -24.51 37.27
CA TYR A 164 -3.07 -23.51 36.28
C TYR A 164 -4.35 -22.78 35.87
N LEU A 165 -4.34 -21.46 35.89
CA LEU A 165 -5.43 -20.60 35.46
C LEU A 165 -4.91 -19.62 34.41
N TYR A 166 -5.53 -19.61 33.25
CA TYR A 166 -5.39 -18.57 32.26
C TYR A 166 -6.75 -17.91 32.04
N TYR A 167 -6.83 -16.63 32.28
CA TYR A 167 -7.99 -15.78 31.99
C TYR A 167 -7.63 -14.77 30.95
N LYS A 168 -8.45 -14.61 29.91
CA LYS A 168 -8.31 -13.59 28.91
C LYS A 168 -9.67 -12.97 28.61
N ASP A 169 -9.73 -11.66 28.69
CA ASP A 169 -10.87 -10.83 28.27
C ASP A 169 -10.43 -9.92 27.15
N GLU A 170 -10.92 -10.19 25.95
CA GLU A 170 -10.59 -9.39 24.77
C GLU A 170 -11.39 -8.09 24.67
N THR A 171 -12.47 -7.93 25.42
CA THR A 171 -13.26 -6.69 25.48
C THR A 171 -12.56 -5.64 26.33
N ALA A 172 -11.95 -6.06 27.44
CA ALA A 172 -11.23 -5.19 28.35
C ALA A 172 -9.72 -5.14 28.12
N ASP A 173 -9.19 -5.91 27.14
CA ASP A 173 -7.75 -6.13 26.91
C ASP A 173 -7.00 -6.53 28.18
N ILE A 174 -7.57 -7.51 28.91
CA ILE A 174 -7.02 -8.05 30.14
C ILE A 174 -6.61 -9.49 29.92
N SER A 175 -5.46 -9.87 30.48
CA SER A 175 -5.11 -11.26 30.65
C SER A 175 -4.43 -11.53 31.99
N THR A 176 -4.75 -12.70 32.58
CA THR A 176 -4.17 -13.18 33.84
C THR A 176 -3.71 -14.61 33.66
N GLU A 177 -2.51 -14.90 34.12
CA GLU A 177 -1.97 -16.25 34.13
C GLU A 177 -1.47 -16.60 35.54
N ILE A 178 -1.95 -17.69 36.10
CA ILE A 178 -1.54 -18.17 37.40
C ILE A 178 -1.11 -19.64 37.28
N SER A 179 0.07 -19.97 37.72
CA SER A 179 0.58 -21.34 37.71
C SER A 179 1.10 -21.76 39.07
N ASN A 180 1.19 -23.09 39.26
CA ASN A 180 1.47 -23.70 40.55
C ASN A 180 0.54 -23.14 41.64
N LEU A 181 -0.76 -23.14 41.36
CA LEU A 181 -1.79 -22.64 42.25
C LEU A 181 -2.23 -23.71 43.23
N ASP A 182 -1.93 -23.47 44.50
CA ASP A 182 -2.54 -24.19 45.63
C ASP A 182 -3.54 -23.25 46.32
N HIS A 183 -4.81 -23.65 46.36
CA HIS A 183 -5.87 -22.84 46.92
C HIS A 183 -6.82 -23.71 47.70
N GLU A 184 -7.11 -23.35 48.95
CA GLU A 184 -8.11 -23.98 49.74
C GLU A 184 -9.10 -22.96 50.29
N GLY A 185 -10.34 -23.35 50.30
CA GLY A 185 -11.42 -22.58 50.92
C GLY A 185 -12.33 -23.45 51.77
N SER A 186 -12.75 -22.90 52.93
CA SER A 186 -13.68 -23.56 53.83
C SER A 186 -14.68 -22.57 54.40
N GLY A 187 -15.95 -22.99 54.47
CA GLY A 187 -17.06 -22.19 54.95
C GLY A 187 -18.38 -22.96 54.91
N ASP A 188 -19.44 -22.35 55.39
CA ASP A 188 -20.78 -22.93 55.33
C ASP A 188 -21.51 -22.37 54.09
N PHE A 189 -21.31 -22.97 52.94
CA PHE A 189 -21.89 -22.55 51.67
C PHE A 189 -23.40 -22.81 51.59
N THR A 190 -24.00 -23.32 52.66
CA THR A 190 -25.48 -23.48 52.73
C THR A 190 -26.18 -22.24 53.24
N ALA A 191 -25.46 -21.37 53.91
CA ALA A 191 -25.98 -20.11 54.41
C ALA A 191 -25.86 -19.00 53.37
N ASP A 192 -26.84 -18.13 53.32
CA ASP A 192 -26.84 -16.97 52.45
C ASP A 192 -25.71 -16.00 52.80
N ILE A 193 -25.34 -15.96 54.09
CA ILE A 193 -24.22 -15.17 54.58
C ILE A 193 -23.29 -16.10 55.40
N PHE A 194 -22.05 -16.25 54.95
CA PHE A 194 -21.06 -17.06 55.69
C PHE A 194 -19.65 -16.47 55.54
N THR A 195 -18.74 -16.93 56.37
CA THR A 195 -17.32 -16.59 56.26
C THR A 195 -16.58 -17.72 55.56
N LEU A 196 -16.00 -17.42 54.45
CA LEU A 196 -15.11 -18.27 53.71
C LEU A 196 -13.67 -17.99 54.16
N LYS A 197 -13.02 -18.99 54.75
CA LYS A 197 -11.61 -18.94 55.09
C LYS A 197 -10.81 -19.47 53.90
N THR A 198 -9.92 -18.67 53.35
CA THR A 198 -9.14 -19.06 52.16
C THR A 198 -7.66 -18.96 52.41
N LYS A 199 -6.93 -19.91 51.82
CA LYS A 199 -5.48 -19.81 51.66
C LYS A 199 -5.10 -20.10 50.23
N THR A 200 -4.35 -19.19 49.66
CA THR A 200 -3.90 -19.25 48.26
C THR A 200 -2.39 -19.15 48.23
N LYS A 201 -1.76 -20.02 47.45
CA LYS A 201 -0.36 -19.90 47.06
C LYS A 201 -0.25 -20.06 45.57
N ALA A 202 0.38 -19.13 44.93
CA ALA A 202 0.68 -19.20 43.49
C ALA A 202 2.19 -19.08 43.29
N GLY A 203 2.75 -20.02 42.57
CA GLY A 203 4.18 -20.00 42.24
C GLY A 203 4.51 -18.87 41.22
N ASN A 204 3.61 -18.63 40.28
CA ASN A 204 3.68 -17.52 39.36
C ASN A 204 2.30 -16.94 39.15
N ALA A 205 2.18 -15.65 39.26
CA ALA A 205 1.00 -14.86 38.91
C ALA A 205 1.39 -13.74 37.95
N GLY A 206 0.69 -13.63 36.84
CA GLY A 206 0.83 -12.60 35.84
C GLY A 206 -0.46 -11.85 35.60
N PHE A 207 -0.39 -10.54 35.37
CA PHE A 207 -1.52 -9.71 35.02
C PHE A 207 -1.10 -8.67 33.98
N ILE A 208 -1.76 -8.66 32.81
CA ILE A 208 -1.53 -7.75 31.71
C ILE A 208 -2.81 -6.97 31.49
N TYR A 209 -2.71 -5.65 31.36
CA TYR A 209 -3.80 -4.76 31.00
C TYR A 209 -3.32 -3.80 29.93
N THR A 210 -4.07 -3.66 28.83
CA THR A 210 -3.69 -2.84 27.65
C THR A 210 -2.24 -3.08 27.21
N SER A 211 -1.88 -4.38 27.09
CA SER A 211 -0.54 -4.85 26.72
C SER A 211 0.59 -4.49 27.72
N ILE A 212 0.28 -3.86 28.86
CA ILE A 212 1.24 -3.53 29.91
C ILE A 212 1.21 -4.65 30.98
N PRO A 213 2.32 -5.35 31.25
CA PRO A 213 2.38 -6.35 32.29
C PRO A 213 2.53 -5.70 33.67
N TYR A 214 1.40 -5.49 34.37
CA TYR A 214 1.38 -4.95 35.74
C TYR A 214 1.89 -5.94 36.79
N LEU A 215 1.70 -7.23 36.54
CA LEU A 215 2.26 -8.29 37.36
C LEU A 215 2.89 -9.33 36.42
N ASN A 216 4.12 -9.72 36.68
CA ASN A 216 4.83 -10.66 35.83
C ASN A 216 5.57 -11.71 36.64
N ASN A 217 5.10 -12.95 36.58
CA ASN A 217 5.66 -14.09 37.31
C ASN A 217 5.87 -13.84 38.81
N ALA A 218 4.94 -13.12 39.46
CA ALA A 218 5.02 -12.84 40.88
C ALA A 218 4.58 -14.05 41.72
N LYS A 219 5.31 -14.35 42.79
CA LYS A 219 4.84 -15.28 43.79
C LYS A 219 3.76 -14.61 44.63
N ALA A 220 2.63 -15.28 44.85
CA ALA A 220 1.54 -14.76 45.67
C ALA A 220 1.18 -15.76 46.79
N GLU A 221 1.09 -15.25 48.01
CA GLU A 221 0.50 -15.97 49.14
C GLU A 221 -0.59 -15.06 49.73
N ILE A 222 -1.83 -15.59 49.83
CA ILE A 222 -2.96 -14.86 50.36
C ILE A 222 -3.64 -15.69 51.42
N ASP A 223 -3.81 -15.12 52.60
CA ASP A 223 -4.59 -15.70 53.71
C ASP A 223 -5.67 -14.70 54.08
N ALA A 224 -6.93 -15.07 53.83
CA ALA A 224 -8.03 -14.14 53.96
C ALA A 224 -9.29 -14.84 54.49
N ASP A 225 -9.93 -14.19 55.45
CA ASP A 225 -11.29 -14.46 55.84
C ASP A 225 -12.22 -13.54 55.04
N VAL A 226 -13.03 -14.13 54.16
CA VAL A 226 -13.97 -13.41 53.32
C VAL A 226 -15.39 -13.67 53.73
N GLN A 227 -16.11 -12.69 54.20
CA GLN A 227 -17.54 -12.80 54.39
C GLN A 227 -18.26 -12.72 53.05
N ILE A 228 -18.90 -13.80 52.68
CA ILE A 228 -19.70 -13.92 51.47
C ILE A 228 -21.16 -13.70 51.86
N ASP A 229 -21.78 -12.72 51.16
CA ASP A 229 -23.21 -12.47 51.22
C ASP A 229 -23.79 -12.73 49.83
N ASN A 230 -24.36 -13.91 49.64
CA ASN A 230 -24.92 -14.33 48.35
C ASN A 230 -26.18 -13.55 48.00
N THR A 231 -26.95 -13.08 48.99
CA THR A 231 -28.16 -12.29 48.74
C THR A 231 -27.84 -10.96 48.04
N ASN A 232 -26.76 -10.33 48.47
CA ASN A 232 -26.33 -9.03 47.94
C ASN A 232 -25.11 -9.15 47.02
N SER A 233 -24.64 -10.34 46.70
CA SER A 233 -23.41 -10.61 45.94
C SER A 233 -22.19 -9.83 46.47
N LYS A 234 -22.07 -9.76 47.83
CA LYS A 234 -21.07 -8.94 48.49
C LYS A 234 -20.01 -9.81 49.18
N TYR A 235 -18.77 -9.49 48.93
CA TYR A 235 -17.61 -10.20 49.47
C TYR A 235 -16.78 -9.24 50.33
N THR A 236 -16.81 -9.42 51.63
CA THR A 236 -16.12 -8.55 52.60
C THR A 236 -14.88 -9.24 53.15
N PHE A 237 -13.73 -8.64 52.91
CA PHE A 237 -12.46 -9.10 53.52
C PHE A 237 -12.37 -8.57 54.95
N LYS A 238 -12.48 -9.44 55.92
CA LYS A 238 -12.42 -9.07 57.34
C LYS A 238 -11.00 -8.98 57.85
N THR A 239 -10.17 -9.88 57.43
CA THR A 239 -8.72 -9.92 57.65
C THR A 239 -8.07 -10.49 56.45
N GLY A 240 -6.95 -9.95 56.06
CA GLY A 240 -6.21 -10.47 54.93
C GLY A 240 -4.74 -10.10 55.00
N SER A 241 -3.90 -11.10 54.84
CA SER A 241 -2.49 -10.90 54.55
C SER A 241 -2.24 -11.34 53.11
N ILE A 242 -1.65 -10.44 52.35
CA ILE A 242 -1.28 -10.68 50.96
C ILE A 242 0.23 -10.53 50.90
N LYS A 243 0.92 -11.55 50.44
CA LYS A 243 2.33 -11.47 50.13
C LYS A 243 2.52 -11.62 48.62
N LEU A 244 3.01 -10.58 48.00
CA LEU A 244 3.37 -10.56 46.57
C LEU A 244 4.90 -10.44 46.43
N ASN A 245 5.55 -11.49 45.99
CA ASN A 245 7.01 -11.64 46.07
C ASN A 245 7.47 -11.46 47.56
N ASN A 246 8.16 -10.34 47.81
CA ASN A 246 8.61 -9.98 49.15
C ASN A 246 7.72 -8.96 49.86
N LEU A 247 6.85 -8.30 49.11
CA LEU A 247 5.97 -7.27 49.67
C LEU A 247 4.84 -7.92 50.48
N ASN A 248 4.75 -7.57 51.71
CA ASN A 248 3.57 -7.87 52.55
C ASN A 248 2.60 -6.72 52.44
N LEU A 249 1.36 -7.02 52.09
CA LEU A 249 0.26 -6.07 51.99
C LEU A 249 -0.90 -6.54 52.89
N ASN A 250 -1.43 -5.66 53.68
CA ASN A 250 -2.72 -5.88 54.37
C ASN A 250 -3.81 -5.20 53.52
N ALA A 251 -4.89 -5.91 53.30
CA ALA A 251 -6.05 -5.36 52.60
C ALA A 251 -7.32 -5.70 53.41
N GLU A 252 -8.19 -4.72 53.53
CA GLU A 252 -9.50 -4.88 54.15
C GLU A 252 -10.57 -4.10 53.39
N GLY A 253 -11.78 -4.56 53.41
CA GLY A 253 -12.89 -3.92 52.75
C GLY A 253 -13.87 -4.90 52.15
N PHE A 254 -14.56 -4.47 51.07
CA PHE A 254 -15.49 -5.31 50.35
C PHE A 254 -15.50 -5.05 48.86
N ILE A 255 -15.94 -6.08 48.14
CA ILE A 255 -16.35 -6.02 46.72
C ILE A 255 -17.77 -6.58 46.64
N GLN A 256 -18.66 -5.87 45.94
CA GLN A 256 -20.03 -6.28 45.69
C GLN A 256 -20.32 -6.25 44.19
N LEU A 257 -20.78 -7.34 43.63
CA LEU A 257 -21.31 -7.40 42.29
C LEU A 257 -22.70 -6.78 42.27
N VAL A 258 -22.87 -5.73 41.49
CA VAL A 258 -24.18 -5.07 41.28
C VAL A 258 -24.88 -5.71 40.07
N ASN A 259 -24.11 -6.02 39.04
CA ASN A 259 -24.50 -6.81 37.88
C ASN A 259 -23.25 -7.39 37.23
N ASP A 260 -23.39 -8.06 36.08
CA ASP A 260 -22.31 -8.80 35.42
C ASP A 260 -21.07 -7.94 35.05
N SER A 261 -21.20 -6.61 34.96
CA SER A 261 -20.14 -5.69 34.57
C SER A 261 -19.89 -4.55 35.58
N THR A 262 -20.60 -4.54 36.70
CA THR A 262 -20.55 -3.43 37.67
C THR A 262 -20.25 -3.93 39.06
N TYR A 263 -19.24 -3.38 39.70
CA TYR A 263 -18.76 -3.73 41.01
C TYR A 263 -18.80 -2.51 41.93
N ASN A 264 -19.34 -2.65 43.12
CA ASN A 264 -19.19 -1.67 44.19
C ASN A 264 -18.13 -2.14 45.18
N MET A 265 -17.23 -1.27 45.59
CA MET A 265 -16.11 -1.65 46.45
C MET A 265 -15.71 -0.55 47.43
N ASP A 266 -15.14 -0.99 48.56
CA ASP A 266 -14.45 -0.13 49.52
C ASP A 266 -13.30 -0.96 50.08
N ILE A 267 -12.11 -0.76 49.51
CA ILE A 267 -10.92 -1.54 49.82
C ILE A 267 -9.83 -0.60 50.30
N LYS A 268 -9.30 -0.88 51.48
CA LYS A 268 -8.12 -0.20 52.01
C LYS A 268 -6.95 -1.17 52.01
N PHE A 269 -5.80 -0.66 51.72
CA PHE A 269 -4.57 -1.46 51.70
C PHE A 269 -3.40 -0.67 52.30
N LYS A 270 -2.49 -1.41 52.95
CA LYS A 270 -1.32 -0.83 53.61
C LYS A 270 -0.19 -1.87 53.68
N THR A 271 1.04 -1.46 53.44
CA THR A 271 2.21 -2.30 53.65
C THR A 271 2.62 -2.29 55.13
N PRO A 272 2.68 -3.43 55.79
CA PRO A 272 3.22 -3.53 57.18
C PRO A 272 4.76 -3.47 57.18
N SER A 273 5.43 -3.79 56.07
CA SER A 273 6.88 -3.79 55.90
C SER A 273 7.32 -2.60 55.08
N ASN A 274 8.39 -1.99 55.46
CA ASN A 274 8.88 -0.76 54.84
C ASN A 274 10.25 -0.91 54.17
N GLU A 275 10.59 -2.14 53.72
CA GLU A 275 11.81 -2.25 52.92
C GLU A 275 11.59 -1.82 51.49
N PHE A 276 12.39 -0.91 50.97
CA PHE A 276 12.31 -0.43 49.60
C PHE A 276 12.42 -1.57 48.57
N LYS A 277 13.20 -2.61 48.85
CA LYS A 277 13.31 -3.83 48.07
C LYS A 277 11.99 -4.52 47.80
N ASP A 278 11.12 -4.53 48.78
CA ASP A 278 9.85 -5.25 48.69
C ASP A 278 8.90 -4.60 47.69
N ILE A 279 8.86 -3.27 47.69
CA ILE A 279 8.07 -2.50 46.69
C ILE A 279 8.67 -2.63 45.27
N LEU A 280 9.99 -2.59 45.14
CA LEU A 280 10.65 -2.79 43.84
C LEU A 280 10.37 -4.17 43.24
N SER A 281 10.05 -5.17 44.07
CA SER A 281 9.70 -6.51 43.58
C SER A 281 8.43 -6.55 42.71
N LEU A 282 7.58 -5.54 42.77
CA LEU A 282 6.35 -5.42 42.01
C LEU A 282 6.50 -4.59 40.72
N ILE A 283 7.62 -3.85 40.55
CA ILE A 283 7.81 -3.02 39.35
C ILE A 283 8.05 -3.93 38.12
N PRO A 284 7.23 -3.83 37.06
CA PRO A 284 7.28 -4.76 35.92
C PRO A 284 8.66 -4.89 35.24
N GLY A 285 9.43 -3.83 35.18
CA GLY A 285 10.80 -3.83 34.64
C GLY A 285 11.84 -4.58 35.47
N MET A 286 11.52 -4.88 36.73
CA MET A 286 12.42 -5.51 37.70
C MET A 286 12.31 -7.06 37.74
N TYR A 287 11.42 -7.66 36.98
CA TYR A 287 11.19 -9.13 36.97
C TYR A 287 12.22 -9.90 36.11
N LYS A 288 13.45 -9.46 36.09
CA LYS A 288 14.50 -10.20 35.42
C LYS A 288 15.11 -11.25 36.34
N LYS A 289 15.72 -12.29 35.77
CA LYS A 289 16.39 -13.39 36.46
C LYS A 289 17.41 -12.94 37.52
N ASP A 290 17.79 -11.68 37.51
CA ASP A 290 18.82 -11.11 38.38
C ASP A 290 18.28 -10.26 39.53
N PHE A 291 16.96 -10.24 39.78
CA PHE A 291 16.39 -9.45 40.89
C PHE A 291 17.04 -9.74 42.25
N ASP A 292 17.33 -11.02 42.52
CA ASP A 292 18.00 -11.43 43.76
C ASP A 292 19.43 -10.88 43.90
N LYS A 293 20.04 -10.46 42.80
CA LYS A 293 21.38 -9.86 42.79
C LYS A 293 21.37 -8.33 42.95
N ILE A 294 20.19 -7.73 42.95
CA ILE A 294 20.02 -6.28 43.14
C ILE A 294 20.34 -5.95 44.59
N LYS A 295 21.30 -5.04 44.76
CA LYS A 295 21.56 -4.45 46.07
C LYS A 295 20.64 -3.27 46.29
N THR A 296 19.86 -3.33 47.33
CA THR A 296 18.91 -2.26 47.68
C THR A 296 18.81 -2.12 49.19
N SER A 297 18.60 -0.89 49.63
CA SER A 297 18.34 -0.55 51.04
C SER A 297 17.50 0.71 51.10
N GLY A 298 17.01 1.06 52.27
CA GLY A 298 16.13 2.22 52.48
C GLY A 298 14.76 1.80 52.90
N GLN A 299 13.93 2.74 53.25
CA GLN A 299 12.57 2.53 53.71
C GLN A 299 11.58 2.98 52.63
N ALA A 300 10.46 2.25 52.54
CA ALA A 300 9.36 2.64 51.68
C ALA A 300 8.02 2.32 52.38
N ALA A 301 7.08 3.22 52.25
CA ALA A 301 5.71 3.04 52.74
C ALA A 301 4.76 3.19 51.55
N PHE A 302 3.79 2.27 51.49
CA PHE A 302 2.77 2.26 50.44
C PHE A 302 1.42 1.97 51.08
N ASP A 303 0.47 2.89 50.99
CA ASP A 303 -0.87 2.75 51.52
C ASP A 303 -1.90 3.50 50.69
N GLY A 304 -3.15 3.13 50.84
CA GLY A 304 -4.21 3.78 50.12
C GLY A 304 -5.56 3.08 50.21
N PHE A 305 -6.49 3.59 49.43
CA PHE A 305 -7.83 2.97 49.27
C PHE A 305 -8.37 3.08 47.86
N VAL A 306 -9.32 2.18 47.56
CA VAL A 306 -10.17 2.25 46.38
C VAL A 306 -11.62 2.13 46.83
N LYS A 307 -12.49 3.08 46.50
CA LYS A 307 -13.85 3.18 46.98
C LYS A 307 -14.83 3.67 45.95
N GLY A 308 -15.93 2.99 45.77
CA GLY A 308 -16.99 3.38 44.86
C GLY A 308 -17.39 2.29 43.89
N THR A 309 -17.99 2.69 42.81
CA THR A 309 -18.45 1.77 41.76
C THR A 309 -17.46 1.69 40.62
N TYR A 310 -17.12 0.48 40.21
CA TYR A 310 -16.38 0.17 38.98
C TYR A 310 -17.33 -0.42 37.95
N GLY A 311 -17.31 0.09 36.73
CA GLY A 311 -18.13 -0.39 35.62
C GLY A 311 -17.64 0.15 34.28
N PRO A 312 -18.29 -0.18 33.15
CA PRO A 312 -17.82 0.16 31.79
C PRO A 312 -17.58 1.66 31.57
N GLN A 313 -18.25 2.51 32.32
CA GLN A 313 -18.14 3.98 32.20
C GLN A 313 -17.88 4.66 33.56
N GLN A 314 -17.56 3.90 34.56
CA GLN A 314 -17.37 4.41 35.93
C GLN A 314 -16.16 3.79 36.60
N MET A 315 -15.32 4.63 37.18
CA MET A 315 -14.16 4.23 37.97
C MET A 315 -14.42 4.56 39.44
N PRO A 316 -13.93 3.79 40.39
CA PRO A 316 -14.03 4.13 41.82
C PRO A 316 -13.08 5.28 42.16
N ALA A 317 -13.38 5.97 43.22
CA ALA A 317 -12.42 6.87 43.87
C ALA A 317 -11.23 6.09 44.38
N TYR A 318 -10.04 6.69 44.37
CA TYR A 318 -8.83 6.12 44.96
C TYR A 318 -7.93 7.20 45.56
N ASP A 319 -7.12 6.77 46.50
CA ASP A 319 -6.06 7.56 47.12
C ASP A 319 -4.91 6.61 47.46
N VAL A 320 -3.73 6.91 46.94
CA VAL A 320 -2.55 6.06 47.08
C VAL A 320 -1.33 6.89 47.37
N THR A 321 -0.63 6.60 48.43
CA THR A 321 0.65 7.22 48.78
C THR A 321 1.80 6.24 48.67
N LEU A 322 2.94 6.73 48.21
CA LEU A 322 4.20 6.00 48.22
C LEU A 322 5.31 6.97 48.67
N ASP A 323 5.88 6.67 49.82
CA ASP A 323 7.02 7.40 50.36
C ASP A 323 8.28 6.51 50.37
N VAL A 324 9.37 6.98 49.83
CA VAL A 324 10.69 6.34 49.87
C VAL A 324 11.68 7.27 50.57
N THR A 325 12.38 6.77 51.56
CA THR A 325 13.42 7.53 52.29
C THR A 325 14.75 6.74 52.31
N ASN A 326 15.84 7.45 52.07
CA ASN A 326 17.20 6.94 52.03
C ASN A 326 17.32 5.67 51.16
N GLY A 327 16.58 5.65 50.03
CA GLY A 327 16.63 4.54 49.11
C GLY A 327 17.99 4.42 48.46
N PHE A 328 18.44 3.19 48.32
CA PHE A 328 19.64 2.82 47.61
C PHE A 328 19.30 1.70 46.63
N PHE A 329 19.80 1.80 45.43
CA PHE A 329 19.57 0.80 44.41
C PHE A 329 20.82 0.63 43.54
N GLN A 330 21.24 -0.61 43.37
CA GLN A 330 22.30 -1.01 42.46
C GLN A 330 21.94 -2.31 41.75
N TYR A 331 21.76 -2.24 40.46
CA TYR A 331 21.61 -3.41 39.60
C TYR A 331 22.98 -4.03 39.32
N PRO A 332 23.14 -5.36 39.17
CA PRO A 332 24.44 -6.01 38.95
C PRO A 332 25.23 -5.47 37.78
N ASP A 333 24.52 -5.13 36.70
CA ASP A 333 25.11 -4.57 35.47
C ASP A 333 25.17 -3.04 35.48
N LEU A 334 24.73 -2.37 36.55
CA LEU A 334 24.90 -0.94 36.73
C LEU A 334 26.31 -0.67 37.26
N PRO A 335 27.17 0.06 36.54
CA PRO A 335 28.52 0.37 36.98
C PRO A 335 28.53 1.20 38.28
N LYS A 336 27.43 1.92 38.53
CA LYS A 336 27.27 2.82 39.66
C LYS A 336 25.87 2.70 40.29
N PRO A 337 25.75 2.81 41.63
CA PRO A 337 24.47 2.76 42.31
C PRO A 337 23.70 4.09 42.17
N VAL A 338 22.38 4.04 42.30
CA VAL A 338 21.54 5.17 42.64
C VAL A 338 21.39 5.22 44.16
N LYS A 339 21.72 6.34 44.72
CA LYS A 339 21.76 6.56 46.16
C LYS A 339 20.81 7.67 46.58
N ASN A 340 20.63 7.78 47.91
CA ASN A 340 19.85 8.87 48.51
C ASN A 340 18.49 9.10 47.84
N ILE A 341 17.84 8.00 47.43
CA ILE A 341 16.53 8.08 46.81
C ILE A 341 15.51 8.56 47.82
N GLN A 342 14.88 9.70 47.52
CA GLN A 342 13.81 10.26 48.33
C GLN A 342 12.64 10.55 47.36
N LEU A 343 11.51 9.88 47.59
CA LEU A 343 10.30 10.05 46.77
C LEU A 343 9.12 10.23 47.71
N ALA A 344 8.28 11.20 47.39
CA ALA A 344 6.95 11.35 48.00
C ALA A 344 5.96 11.47 46.83
N ILE A 345 5.20 10.40 46.62
CA ILE A 345 4.23 10.27 45.53
C ILE A 345 2.84 10.10 46.14
N HIS A 346 1.90 10.91 45.67
CA HIS A 346 0.48 10.81 46.01
C HIS A 346 -0.35 10.76 44.72
N ALA A 347 -1.09 9.70 44.53
CA ALA A 347 -2.00 9.53 43.42
C ALA A 347 -3.43 9.40 43.94
N SER A 348 -4.30 10.29 43.55
CA SER A 348 -5.69 10.33 44.07
C SER A 348 -6.72 10.63 42.96
N ASN A 349 -7.92 10.13 43.22
CA ASN A 349 -9.12 10.48 42.47
C ASN A 349 -10.31 10.44 43.43
N PRO A 350 -10.90 11.57 43.77
CA PRO A 350 -11.87 11.63 44.87
C PRO A 350 -13.25 11.07 44.50
N ASP A 351 -13.64 10.99 43.27
CA ASP A 351 -14.99 10.68 42.82
C ASP A 351 -15.06 9.67 41.65
N GLY A 352 -13.93 9.11 41.23
CA GLY A 352 -13.85 8.14 40.17
C GLY A 352 -14.00 8.72 38.75
N LYS A 353 -14.16 10.02 38.61
CA LYS A 353 -14.13 10.65 37.27
C LYS A 353 -12.68 10.73 36.80
N PRO A 354 -12.36 10.19 35.63
CA PRO A 354 -10.97 10.17 35.14
C PRO A 354 -10.30 11.55 35.17
N ASP A 355 -11.07 12.60 34.90
CA ASP A 355 -10.54 13.96 34.87
C ASP A 355 -10.19 14.55 36.25
N ASN A 356 -10.69 13.96 37.34
CA ASN A 356 -10.37 14.38 38.71
C ASN A 356 -9.14 13.64 39.28
N ALA A 357 -8.48 12.84 38.46
CA ALA A 357 -7.25 12.19 38.86
C ALA A 357 -6.11 13.20 39.07
N VAL A 358 -5.37 12.99 40.14
CA VAL A 358 -4.19 13.79 40.50
C VAL A 358 -3.01 12.85 40.76
N ILE A 359 -1.86 13.19 40.20
CA ILE A 359 -0.57 12.60 40.53
C ILE A 359 0.31 13.73 41.05
N ASP A 360 0.76 13.61 42.32
CA ASP A 360 1.66 14.57 42.94
C ASP A 360 2.94 13.88 43.40
N ILE A 361 4.06 14.20 42.77
CA ILE A 361 5.41 13.90 43.22
C ILE A 361 5.93 15.17 43.88
N SER A 362 5.58 15.35 45.14
CA SER A 362 5.94 16.55 45.89
C SER A 362 7.45 16.66 46.17
N LYS A 363 8.10 15.48 46.23
CA LYS A 363 9.56 15.35 46.38
C LYS A 363 10.07 14.18 45.57
N GLY A 364 11.01 14.46 44.70
CA GLY A 364 11.80 13.48 43.97
C GLY A 364 13.27 13.88 44.06
N HIS A 365 14.11 13.03 44.63
CA HIS A 365 15.54 13.24 44.71
C HIS A 365 16.24 11.91 44.51
N VAL A 366 17.22 11.88 43.66
CA VAL A 366 18.13 10.75 43.46
C VAL A 366 19.56 11.24 43.24
N GLU A 367 20.52 10.45 43.69
CA GLU A 367 21.92 10.68 43.40
C GLU A 367 22.47 9.56 42.51
N MET A 368 22.98 9.92 41.37
CA MET A 368 23.66 9.00 40.44
C MET A 368 25.13 9.48 40.29
N ASP A 369 26.07 8.60 40.60
CA ASP A 369 27.49 8.96 40.58
C ASP A 369 27.85 10.19 41.45
N ASN A 370 27.19 10.34 42.60
CA ASN A 370 27.22 11.49 43.51
C ASN A 370 26.72 12.82 42.86
N GLU A 371 26.08 12.76 41.69
CA GLU A 371 25.42 13.90 41.07
C GLU A 371 23.93 13.88 41.46
N PRO A 372 23.44 14.96 42.09
CA PRO A 372 22.03 15.02 42.49
C PRO A 372 21.14 15.31 41.28
N PHE A 373 19.97 14.67 41.28
CA PHE A 373 18.87 14.94 40.35
C PHE A 373 17.59 15.13 41.15
N ASP A 374 17.08 16.35 41.17
CA ASP A 374 15.87 16.74 41.87
C ASP A 374 14.71 16.89 40.87
N PHE A 375 13.54 16.40 41.21
CA PHE A 375 12.35 16.59 40.39
C PHE A 375 11.09 16.69 41.24
N LYS A 376 10.10 17.37 40.69
CA LYS A 376 8.72 17.47 41.20
C LYS A 376 7.76 17.36 40.05
N LEU A 377 6.58 16.81 40.29
CA LEU A 377 5.52 16.72 39.32
C LEU A 377 4.16 16.80 40.02
N LEU A 378 3.34 17.74 39.61
CA LEU A 378 1.93 17.75 39.91
C LEU A 378 1.18 17.66 38.58
N PHE A 379 0.39 16.62 38.40
CA PHE A 379 -0.42 16.39 37.21
C PHE A 379 -1.88 16.22 37.61
N LYS A 380 -2.78 17.01 37.02
CA LYS A 380 -4.22 17.03 37.31
C LYS A 380 -5.04 17.09 36.05
N ASN A 381 -6.30 16.68 36.13
CA ASN A 381 -7.29 16.76 35.06
C ASN A 381 -6.80 16.15 33.74
N PRO A 382 -6.47 14.83 33.72
CA PRO A 382 -5.79 14.18 32.59
C PRO A 382 -6.60 14.13 31.29
N GLU A 383 -7.90 14.29 31.32
CA GLU A 383 -8.75 14.27 30.13
C GLU A 383 -9.00 15.66 29.56
N THR A 384 -9.28 16.65 30.40
CA THR A 384 -9.66 18.00 29.96
C THR A 384 -8.47 18.97 29.96
N VAL A 385 -8.09 19.43 31.15
CA VAL A 385 -7.11 20.50 31.33
C VAL A 385 -5.69 20.02 31.19
N LYS A 386 -5.39 18.80 31.62
CA LYS A 386 -4.05 18.19 31.66
C LYS A 386 -3.05 19.15 32.32
N TYR A 387 -3.41 19.61 33.52
CA TYR A 387 -2.56 20.56 34.25
C TYR A 387 -1.29 19.87 34.73
N ILE A 388 -0.14 20.50 34.45
CA ILE A 388 1.18 20.08 34.91
C ILE A 388 1.85 21.20 35.70
N ASP A 389 2.54 20.86 36.79
CA ASP A 389 3.54 21.70 37.47
C ASP A 389 4.74 20.81 37.76
N ALA A 390 5.78 20.92 36.94
CA ALA A 390 6.93 20.03 36.96
C ALA A 390 8.24 20.82 36.95
N VAL A 391 9.20 20.30 37.69
CA VAL A 391 10.58 20.81 37.72
C VAL A 391 11.52 19.60 37.66
N ALA A 392 12.57 19.72 36.87
CA ALA A 392 13.63 18.72 36.83
C ALA A 392 14.99 19.44 36.77
N LYS A 393 15.85 19.15 37.76
CA LYS A 393 17.14 19.79 37.88
C LYS A 393 18.20 18.81 38.28
N GLY A 394 19.30 18.75 37.55
CA GLY A 394 20.44 17.93 37.88
C GLY A 394 21.04 17.26 36.66
N LYS A 395 21.88 16.29 36.94
CA LYS A 395 22.58 15.52 35.92
C LYS A 395 22.06 14.09 35.91
N LEU A 396 21.71 13.60 34.77
CA LEU A 396 21.13 12.28 34.57
C LEU A 396 21.96 11.50 33.55
N ASP A 397 22.39 10.30 33.91
CA ASP A 397 22.94 9.31 32.99
C ASP A 397 21.81 8.44 32.45
N LEU A 398 21.50 8.63 31.17
CA LEU A 398 20.40 7.93 30.48
C LEU A 398 20.60 6.42 30.47
N ALA A 399 21.85 5.92 30.50
CA ALA A 399 22.11 4.50 30.57
C ALA A 399 21.58 3.90 31.88
N ASN A 400 21.57 4.67 32.95
CA ASN A 400 21.01 4.24 34.22
C ASN A 400 19.47 4.27 34.20
N VAL A 401 18.86 5.27 33.53
CA VAL A 401 17.41 5.41 33.46
C VAL A 401 16.75 4.24 32.73
N THR A 402 17.35 3.78 31.63
CA THR A 402 16.80 2.66 30.83
C THR A 402 16.72 1.32 31.58
N ARG A 403 17.41 1.21 32.67
CA ARG A 403 17.39 0.02 33.53
C ARG A 403 16.24 0.04 34.53
N PHE A 404 15.69 1.22 34.80
CA PHE A 404 14.55 1.40 35.70
C PHE A 404 13.22 1.46 34.96
N ALA A 405 13.23 1.99 33.75
CA ALA A 405 12.06 2.05 32.90
C ALA A 405 12.25 1.07 31.73
N LYS A 406 11.33 0.10 31.60
CA LYS A 406 11.31 -0.78 30.42
C LYS A 406 10.94 0.06 29.22
N LEU A 407 11.92 0.40 28.41
CA LEU A 407 11.64 1.05 27.13
C LEU A 407 11.00 0.02 26.18
N PRO A 408 10.15 0.48 25.25
CA PRO A 408 9.49 -0.41 24.31
C PRO A 408 10.51 -1.20 23.47
N GLY A 409 10.29 -2.53 23.35
CA GLY A 409 11.15 -3.42 22.56
C GLY A 409 12.57 -3.56 23.10
N ASP A 410 13.54 -3.52 22.21
CA ASP A 410 14.98 -3.60 22.47
C ASP A 410 15.68 -2.23 22.46
N THR A 411 14.95 -1.18 22.81
CA THR A 411 15.46 0.20 22.84
C THR A 411 16.64 0.32 23.78
N LYS A 412 17.76 0.86 23.26
CA LYS A 412 18.95 1.21 24.03
C LYS A 412 19.10 2.72 24.01
N LEU A 413 19.32 3.30 25.18
CA LEU A 413 19.51 4.72 25.36
C LEU A 413 20.66 4.95 26.33
N SER A 414 21.62 5.81 26.00
CA SER A 414 22.68 6.25 26.91
C SER A 414 23.08 7.69 26.55
N GLY A 415 23.83 8.30 27.43
CA GLY A 415 24.29 9.68 27.30
C GLY A 415 24.12 10.44 28.61
N LEU A 416 24.71 11.58 28.70
CA LEU A 416 24.61 12.47 29.86
C LEU A 416 23.69 13.63 29.54
N VAL A 417 22.71 13.88 30.41
CA VAL A 417 21.79 15.01 30.32
C VAL A 417 21.96 15.87 31.56
N TRP A 418 22.32 17.07 31.38
CA TRP A 418 22.23 18.11 32.44
C TRP A 418 20.98 18.91 32.16
N ALA A 419 20.02 18.85 33.10
CA ALA A 419 18.73 19.51 33.01
C ALA A 419 18.61 20.60 34.10
N ASP A 420 18.01 21.70 33.74
CA ASP A 420 17.39 22.65 34.65
C ASP A 420 16.18 23.21 33.93
N VAL A 421 15.05 22.49 34.08
CA VAL A 421 13.83 22.74 33.30
C VAL A 421 12.61 22.74 34.21
N PHE A 422 11.62 23.52 33.84
CA PHE A 422 10.30 23.52 34.46
C PHE A 422 9.20 23.64 33.42
N ALA A 423 8.01 23.16 33.81
CA ALA A 423 6.79 23.33 33.02
C ALA A 423 5.61 23.47 33.97
N LYS A 424 4.78 24.49 33.80
CA LYS A 424 3.62 24.77 34.65
C LYS A 424 2.48 25.32 33.84
N GLY A 425 1.29 24.75 34.03
CA GLY A 425 0.07 25.24 33.40
C GLY A 425 -0.79 24.12 32.82
N ALA A 426 -1.84 24.52 32.13
CA ALA A 426 -2.80 23.63 31.54
C ALA A 426 -2.31 23.17 30.15
N MET A 427 -2.06 21.88 29.96
CA MET A 427 -1.68 21.34 28.66
C MET A 427 -2.82 21.42 27.63
N ALA A 428 -4.09 21.42 28.06
CA ALA A 428 -5.23 21.63 27.17
C ALA A 428 -5.25 23.06 26.59
N ALA A 429 -4.74 24.03 27.33
CA ALA A 429 -4.55 25.39 26.83
C ALA A 429 -3.57 25.48 25.65
N LEU A 430 -2.78 24.44 25.44
CA LEU A 430 -1.92 24.26 24.29
C LEU A 430 -2.71 24.20 22.97
N GLN A 431 -4.01 23.83 23.02
CA GLN A 431 -4.89 23.77 21.84
C GLN A 431 -5.80 25.00 21.71
N ASP A 432 -6.09 25.70 22.80
CA ASP A 432 -7.12 26.76 22.84
C ASP A 432 -6.60 28.21 22.83
N LEU A 433 -5.29 28.44 22.77
CA LEU A 433 -4.66 29.77 22.72
C LEU A 433 -4.87 30.69 23.93
N HIS A 434 -5.62 30.26 24.96
CA HIS A 434 -6.08 31.13 26.05
C HIS A 434 -5.72 30.65 27.46
N GLY A 435 -4.77 29.75 27.61
CA GLY A 435 -4.40 29.26 28.95
C GLY A 435 -3.04 29.67 29.39
N ASP A 436 -2.86 29.78 30.73
CA ASP A 436 -1.58 30.03 31.34
C ASP A 436 -0.73 28.74 31.33
N PHE A 437 0.26 28.73 30.51
CA PHE A 437 1.29 27.67 30.52
C PHE A 437 2.67 28.31 30.42
N THR A 438 3.55 27.95 31.32
CA THR A 438 4.92 28.41 31.32
C THR A 438 5.87 27.22 31.27
N ALA A 439 6.89 27.29 30.46
CA ALA A 439 7.97 26.33 30.45
C ALA A 439 9.30 27.04 30.19
N GLY A 440 10.34 26.52 30.81
CA GLY A 440 11.63 27.15 30.62
C GLY A 440 12.79 26.31 31.11
N GLY A 441 13.98 26.79 30.83
CA GLY A 441 15.20 26.11 31.22
C GLY A 441 16.04 25.60 30.09
N PHE A 442 16.96 24.73 30.38
CA PHE A 442 17.84 24.12 29.39
C PHE A 442 18.09 22.65 29.65
N LEU A 443 18.41 21.95 28.56
CA LEU A 443 19.00 20.61 28.56
C LEU A 443 20.35 20.69 27.82
N ASP A 444 21.41 20.24 28.44
CA ASP A 444 22.72 20.00 27.81
C ASP A 444 22.92 18.50 27.71
N ILE A 445 22.86 17.97 26.50
CA ILE A 445 22.91 16.55 26.20
C ILE A 445 24.27 16.26 25.59
N LYS A 446 24.95 15.25 26.11
CA LYS A 446 26.27 14.81 25.63
C LYS A 446 26.31 13.32 25.43
N ASP A 447 27.02 12.92 24.38
CA ASP A 447 27.29 11.51 24.03
C ASP A 447 25.99 10.66 23.95
N LEU A 448 24.91 11.29 23.43
CA LEU A 448 23.65 10.58 23.25
C LEU A 448 23.82 9.39 22.33
N PHE A 449 23.42 8.25 22.83
CA PHE A 449 23.25 7.03 22.05
C PHE A 449 21.78 6.59 22.14
N TYR A 450 21.15 6.34 21.00
CA TYR A 450 19.79 5.82 20.91
C TYR A 450 19.71 4.74 19.81
N SER A 451 19.15 3.58 20.13
CA SER A 451 18.78 2.57 19.16
C SER A 451 17.50 1.86 19.57
N SER A 452 16.71 1.42 18.61
CA SER A 452 15.49 0.68 18.84
C SER A 452 15.20 -0.27 17.66
N SER A 453 14.31 -1.26 17.84
CA SER A 453 13.94 -2.19 16.76
C SER A 453 13.54 -1.54 15.44
N PRO A 454 12.78 -0.42 15.43
CA PRO A 454 12.50 0.30 14.19
C PRO A 454 13.74 0.98 13.59
N PHE A 455 14.72 1.36 14.43
CA PHE A 455 15.95 2.06 14.03
C PHE A 455 17.17 1.15 14.16
N ARG A 456 17.47 0.38 13.12
CA ARG A 456 18.60 -0.56 13.13
C ARG A 456 19.97 0.11 13.21
N GLN A 457 20.08 1.36 12.69
CA GLN A 457 21.30 2.16 12.85
C GLN A 457 21.13 3.10 14.05
N PRO A 458 22.03 3.06 15.00
CA PRO A 458 21.94 3.90 16.18
C PRO A 458 22.14 5.38 15.83
N ILE A 459 21.46 6.24 16.57
CA ILE A 459 21.89 7.62 16.73
C ILE A 459 22.96 7.61 17.81
N GLN A 460 24.13 8.13 17.51
CA GLN A 460 25.28 8.14 18.42
C GLN A 460 26.03 9.46 18.37
N ASN A 461 26.94 9.65 19.32
CA ASN A 461 27.74 10.86 19.46
C ASN A 461 26.89 12.15 19.51
N GLY A 462 25.63 12.02 20.00
CA GLY A 462 24.71 13.12 20.04
C GLY A 462 25.09 14.16 21.07
N ASN A 463 25.35 15.39 20.60
CA ASN A 463 25.69 16.53 21.45
C ASN A 463 24.78 17.68 21.07
N MET A 464 23.99 18.17 22.02
CA MET A 464 23.08 19.29 21.75
C MET A 464 22.73 20.05 23.04
N LYS A 465 22.52 21.35 22.88
CA LYS A 465 21.95 22.18 23.92
C LYS A 465 20.58 22.66 23.50
N VAL A 466 19.58 22.31 24.29
CA VAL A 466 18.18 22.71 24.08
C VAL A 466 17.83 23.77 25.11
N ASN A 467 17.50 24.96 24.66
CA ASN A 467 16.98 26.03 25.53
C ASN A 467 15.47 26.13 25.33
N ILE A 468 14.73 26.16 26.41
CA ILE A 468 13.27 26.27 26.42
C ILE A 468 12.93 27.56 27.16
N GLU A 469 12.11 28.39 26.57
CA GLU A 469 11.68 29.65 27.17
C GLU A 469 10.21 29.92 26.83
N ASN A 470 9.43 30.22 27.86
CA ASN A 470 8.06 30.72 27.68
C ASN A 470 7.96 32.10 28.33
N ARG A 471 7.65 33.11 27.55
CA ARG A 471 7.45 34.49 28.00
C ARG A 471 5.96 34.78 28.00
N GLY A 472 5.46 35.22 29.15
CA GLY A 472 4.09 35.70 29.26
C GLY A 472 3.03 34.69 29.61
N GLY A 473 3.38 33.46 30.00
CA GLY A 473 2.45 32.49 30.57
C GLY A 473 1.51 31.81 29.57
N ILE A 474 1.54 32.18 28.29
CA ILE A 474 0.77 31.55 27.24
C ILE A 474 1.62 30.43 26.64
N ALA A 475 1.09 29.23 26.57
CA ALA A 475 1.83 28.10 26.06
C ALA A 475 2.39 28.31 24.65
N ASP A 476 1.66 29.02 23.83
CA ASP A 476 2.06 29.33 22.47
C ASP A 476 3.22 30.28 22.37
N ASN A 477 3.51 31.01 23.46
CA ASN A 477 4.71 31.85 23.54
C ASN A 477 5.98 31.05 23.89
N THR A 478 5.90 29.72 23.97
CA THR A 478 7.06 28.88 24.21
C THR A 478 7.97 28.84 22.98
N SER A 479 9.23 29.17 23.21
CA SER A 479 10.30 29.03 22.22
C SER A 479 11.23 27.89 22.64
N ILE A 480 11.56 27.04 21.70
CA ILE A 480 12.56 25.99 21.85
C ILE A 480 13.69 26.32 20.88
N ASN A 481 14.87 26.47 21.39
CA ASN A 481 16.04 26.83 20.62
C ASN A 481 17.17 25.81 20.81
N ILE A 482 17.59 25.20 19.73
CA ILE A 482 18.75 24.33 19.62
C ILE A 482 19.73 25.04 18.70
N PRO A 483 20.65 25.88 19.28
CA PRO A 483 21.56 26.71 18.47
C PRO A 483 22.54 25.87 17.64
N SER A 484 22.92 24.71 18.17
CA SER A 484 23.77 23.75 17.49
C SER A 484 23.53 22.35 18.07
N ALA A 485 23.46 21.39 17.22
CA ALA A 485 23.40 19.98 17.57
C ALA A 485 24.26 19.19 16.61
N HIS A 486 24.90 18.15 17.12
CA HIS A 486 25.61 17.15 16.36
C HIS A 486 25.08 15.77 16.70
N ILE A 487 24.75 14.98 15.72
CA ILE A 487 24.40 13.56 15.87
C ILE A 487 25.07 12.76 14.76
N GLU A 488 25.31 11.48 15.01
CA GLU A 488 25.65 10.53 13.97
C GLU A 488 24.55 9.48 13.84
N VAL A 489 24.05 9.26 12.63
CA VAL A 489 23.14 8.15 12.31
C VAL A 489 23.97 6.99 11.76
N GLY A 490 24.26 6.01 12.61
CA GLY A 490 25.29 5.02 12.33
C GLY A 490 26.66 5.67 12.32
N LYS A 491 27.19 5.97 11.12
CA LYS A 491 28.48 6.67 10.93
C LYS A 491 28.32 7.97 10.14
N ASP A 492 27.09 8.38 9.91
CA ASP A 492 26.78 9.55 9.11
C ASP A 492 26.56 10.76 10.01
N PRO A 493 27.46 11.75 10.02
CA PRO A 493 27.33 12.92 10.86
C PRO A 493 26.30 13.89 10.30
N VAL A 494 25.50 14.45 11.20
CA VAL A 494 24.52 15.50 10.92
C VAL A 494 24.66 16.60 11.97
N ASP A 495 25.01 17.80 11.54
CA ASP A 495 25.00 19.01 12.32
C ASP A 495 23.72 19.79 12.01
N PHE A 496 23.00 20.25 13.02
CA PHE A 496 21.79 21.02 12.81
C PHE A 496 21.59 22.10 13.86
N SER A 497 20.79 23.09 13.50
CA SER A 497 20.19 24.03 14.42
C SER A 497 18.67 24.01 14.25
N LEU A 498 17.93 24.29 15.30
CA LEU A 498 16.48 24.36 15.28
C LEU A 498 15.97 25.45 16.20
N GLN A 499 15.09 26.27 15.69
CA GLN A 499 14.28 27.20 16.47
C GLN A 499 12.82 26.85 16.22
N LEU A 500 12.08 26.61 17.27
CA LEU A 500 10.64 26.34 17.25
C LEU A 500 9.94 27.39 18.08
N GLN A 501 8.94 28.06 17.49
CA GLN A 501 8.12 29.08 18.14
C GLN A 501 6.64 28.72 17.93
N HIS A 502 5.76 29.25 18.75
CA HIS A 502 4.32 29.03 18.70
C HIS A 502 3.98 27.53 18.59
N PRO A 503 4.54 26.67 19.50
CA PRO A 503 4.49 25.21 19.35
C PRO A 503 3.08 24.65 19.37
N MET A 504 2.10 25.44 19.81
CA MET A 504 0.73 24.99 20.04
C MET A 504 -0.22 25.35 18.91
N THR A 505 0.05 26.42 18.20
CA THR A 505 -0.79 26.87 17.10
C THR A 505 -0.19 26.59 15.75
N SER A 506 0.76 27.43 15.34
CA SER A 506 1.41 27.30 14.04
C SER A 506 2.59 26.32 14.09
N ALA A 507 3.23 26.16 15.25
CA ALA A 507 4.50 25.47 15.42
C ALA A 507 5.52 25.93 14.35
N ASP A 508 5.86 27.21 14.42
CA ASP A 508 6.79 27.84 13.49
C ASP A 508 8.20 27.34 13.75
N PHE A 509 8.80 26.75 12.74
CA PHE A 509 10.16 26.23 12.85
C PHE A 509 11.10 26.87 11.83
N SER A 510 12.33 27.04 12.23
CA SER A 510 13.43 27.40 11.35
C SER A 510 14.73 26.76 11.83
N GLY A 511 15.63 26.50 10.89
CA GLY A 511 16.89 25.88 11.23
C GLY A 511 17.77 25.62 10.04
N THR A 512 18.89 24.97 10.34
CA THR A 512 19.85 24.49 9.34
C THR A 512 20.11 23.00 9.57
N ALA A 513 20.44 22.28 8.52
CA ALA A 513 20.90 20.91 8.64
C ALA A 513 22.02 20.68 7.61
N LYS A 514 23.16 20.21 8.08
CA LYS A 514 24.32 19.90 7.27
C LYS A 514 24.86 18.54 7.65
N GLY A 515 25.02 17.68 6.65
CA GLY A 515 25.50 16.36 6.94
C GLY A 515 25.53 15.45 5.72
N ARG A 516 25.77 14.21 6.00
CA ARG A 516 25.69 13.13 5.01
C ARG A 516 24.78 12.02 5.52
N PHE A 517 24.22 11.29 4.59
CA PHE A 517 23.33 10.18 4.90
C PHE A 517 23.55 9.04 3.93
N THR A 518 23.84 7.86 4.45
CA THR A 518 23.95 6.64 3.68
C THR A 518 22.55 6.14 3.32
N LEU A 519 22.20 6.16 2.04
CA LEU A 519 20.84 5.86 1.55
C LEU A 519 20.37 4.44 1.85
N ASP A 520 21.30 3.50 2.06
CA ASP A 520 20.98 2.14 2.53
C ASP A 520 20.19 2.14 3.84
N ASN A 521 20.31 3.21 4.62
CA ASN A 521 19.64 3.38 5.91
C ASN A 521 18.22 3.93 5.78
N ILE A 522 17.80 4.36 4.60
CA ILE A 522 16.49 5.03 4.40
C ILE A 522 15.30 4.14 4.79
N LYS A 523 15.44 2.82 4.62
CA LYS A 523 14.40 1.82 5.00
C LYS A 523 14.09 1.79 6.49
N GLN A 524 14.89 2.46 7.31
CA GLN A 524 14.67 2.58 8.75
C GLN A 524 13.73 3.73 9.09
N PHE A 525 13.60 4.68 8.18
CA PHE A 525 12.78 5.89 8.35
C PHE A 525 11.48 5.84 7.56
N THR A 526 11.45 5.02 6.49
CA THR A 526 10.26 4.87 5.65
C THR A 526 10.15 3.44 5.12
N LYS A 527 8.91 2.99 4.94
CA LYS A 527 8.63 1.69 4.32
C LYS A 527 8.80 1.82 2.81
N LEU A 528 9.82 1.18 2.28
CA LEU A 528 10.00 1.06 0.84
C LEU A 528 9.06 0.00 0.27
N GLU A 529 8.66 0.18 -0.98
CA GLU A 529 7.90 -0.83 -1.71
C GLU A 529 8.70 -2.13 -1.84
N ALA A 530 7.99 -3.26 -1.85
CA ALA A 530 8.62 -4.57 -1.93
C ALA A 530 9.46 -4.72 -3.23
N GLY A 531 10.73 -5.06 -3.08
CA GLY A 531 11.68 -5.16 -4.18
C GLY A 531 12.50 -3.89 -4.45
N THR A 532 12.22 -2.77 -3.75
CA THR A 532 13.02 -1.56 -3.87
C THR A 532 14.33 -1.68 -3.08
N ILE A 533 15.44 -1.45 -3.77
CA ILE A 533 16.78 -1.35 -3.19
C ILE A 533 17.32 0.04 -3.54
N ILE A 534 17.78 0.74 -2.54
CA ILE A 534 18.45 2.03 -2.71
C ILE A 534 19.73 2.05 -1.90
N SER A 535 20.82 2.49 -2.51
CA SER A 535 22.12 2.67 -1.86
C SER A 535 22.83 3.90 -2.43
N GLY A 536 23.81 4.38 -1.72
CA GLY A 536 24.56 5.58 -2.11
C GLY A 536 24.78 6.54 -0.96
N LEU A 537 25.42 7.66 -1.22
CA LEU A 537 25.75 8.67 -0.22
C LEU A 537 25.09 10.00 -0.58
N LEU A 538 24.18 10.45 0.24
CA LEU A 538 23.56 11.78 0.18
C LEU A 538 24.35 12.75 1.06
N ASN A 539 24.74 13.89 0.54
CA ASN A 539 25.28 15.02 1.29
C ASN A 539 24.30 16.17 1.17
N GLY A 540 24.08 16.88 2.25
CA GLY A 540 23.15 18.01 2.25
C GLY A 540 23.68 19.17 3.09
N ASP A 541 23.35 20.39 2.67
CA ASP A 541 23.56 21.63 3.43
C ASP A 541 22.34 22.51 3.16
N LEU A 542 21.43 22.52 4.12
CA LEU A 542 20.11 23.12 3.95
C LEU A 542 19.75 24.05 5.08
N SER A 543 18.96 25.05 4.75
CA SER A 543 18.19 25.85 5.68
C SER A 543 16.70 25.64 5.43
N PHE A 544 15.93 25.61 6.47
CA PHE A 544 14.49 25.42 6.37
C PHE A 544 13.75 26.37 7.29
N ARG A 545 12.56 26.76 6.85
CA ARG A 545 11.62 27.58 7.63
C ARG A 545 10.20 27.21 7.22
N GLY A 546 9.33 27.10 8.19
CA GLY A 546 7.93 26.77 7.94
C GLY A 546 7.13 26.68 9.21
N ASN A 547 5.95 26.10 9.12
CA ASN A 547 5.15 25.81 10.30
C ASN A 547 4.36 24.51 10.11
N LYS A 548 4.00 23.92 11.25
CA LYS A 548 3.25 22.64 11.26
C LYS A 548 1.86 22.78 10.62
N THR A 549 1.21 23.91 10.82
CA THR A 549 -0.11 24.18 10.24
C THR A 549 -0.07 24.09 8.71
N ALA A 550 0.99 24.62 8.08
CA ALA A 550 1.20 24.49 6.65
C ALA A 550 1.42 23.03 6.22
N ILE A 551 2.15 22.24 7.02
CA ILE A 551 2.35 20.81 6.78
C ILE A 551 1.03 20.06 6.86
N ASP A 552 0.25 20.26 7.93
CA ASP A 552 -1.02 19.58 8.19
C ASP A 552 -2.07 19.90 7.12
N LYS A 553 -2.09 21.15 6.64
CA LYS A 553 -2.96 21.61 5.54
C LYS A 553 -2.40 21.31 4.16
N LYS A 554 -1.20 20.69 4.08
CA LYS A 554 -0.48 20.43 2.83
C LYS A 554 -0.19 21.69 1.99
N GLU A 555 -0.02 22.84 2.67
CA GLU A 555 0.33 24.12 2.07
C GLU A 555 1.86 24.25 1.98
N TYR A 556 2.51 23.36 1.25
CA TYR A 556 3.97 23.25 1.20
C TYR A 556 4.65 24.46 0.56
N ASP A 557 3.90 25.28 -0.17
CA ASP A 557 4.33 26.57 -0.70
C ASP A 557 4.70 27.59 0.40
N LYS A 558 4.21 27.36 1.62
CA LYS A 558 4.56 28.15 2.81
C LYS A 558 5.79 27.64 3.55
N ILE A 559 6.38 26.55 3.09
CA ILE A 559 7.59 25.97 3.68
C ILE A 559 8.78 26.31 2.80
N ALA A 560 9.68 27.13 3.30
CA ALA A 560 10.92 27.45 2.61
C ALA A 560 11.99 26.40 2.96
N VAL A 561 12.53 25.77 1.95
CA VAL A 561 13.72 24.91 2.08
C VAL A 561 14.71 25.37 1.01
N ASN A 562 15.89 25.82 1.45
CA ASN A 562 16.92 26.29 0.56
C ASN A 562 18.22 25.55 0.86
N GLY A 563 19.02 25.32 -0.15
CA GLY A 563 20.31 24.70 0.07
C GLY A 563 20.85 23.93 -1.11
N THR A 564 21.75 23.03 -0.79
CA THR A 564 22.36 22.15 -1.76
C THR A 564 22.27 20.71 -1.28
N ALA A 565 22.10 19.79 -2.23
CA ALA A 565 22.21 18.36 -2.00
C ALA A 565 23.05 17.74 -3.10
N GLY A 566 23.84 16.75 -2.72
CA GLY A 566 24.61 15.94 -3.68
C GLY A 566 24.44 14.47 -3.36
N VAL A 567 24.26 13.66 -4.40
CA VAL A 567 24.20 12.20 -4.23
C VAL A 567 25.37 11.59 -5.02
N ASN A 568 26.11 10.73 -4.37
CA ASN A 568 27.22 10.00 -4.99
C ASN A 568 26.94 8.50 -4.94
N ASN A 569 27.29 7.82 -6.02
CA ASN A 569 27.18 6.37 -6.16
C ASN A 569 25.78 5.83 -5.81
N LEU A 570 24.72 6.56 -6.22
CA LEU A 570 23.36 6.08 -6.08
C LEU A 570 23.17 4.84 -6.94
N LYS A 571 22.58 3.81 -6.33
CA LYS A 571 22.02 2.67 -7.03
C LYS A 571 20.58 2.50 -6.58
N TYR A 572 19.69 2.53 -7.54
CA TYR A 572 18.25 2.39 -7.31
C TYR A 572 17.70 1.24 -8.15
N THR A 573 17.03 0.30 -7.52
CA THR A 573 16.38 -0.84 -8.18
C THR A 573 14.94 -0.92 -7.67
N SER A 574 13.97 -1.12 -8.53
CA SER A 574 12.56 -1.32 -8.19
C SER A 574 11.92 -2.28 -9.19
N LYS A 575 10.63 -2.58 -9.00
CA LYS A 575 9.86 -3.37 -9.97
C LYS A 575 9.79 -2.71 -11.34
N GLU A 576 9.74 -1.39 -11.38
CA GLU A 576 9.70 -0.60 -12.61
C GLU A 576 11.08 -0.47 -13.25
N TYR A 577 12.14 -0.51 -12.45
CA TYR A 577 13.52 -0.40 -12.90
C TYR A 577 14.35 -1.61 -12.43
N PRO A 578 14.05 -2.82 -12.91
CA PRO A 578 14.68 -4.06 -12.41
C PRO A 578 16.18 -4.14 -12.75
N ALA A 579 16.60 -3.52 -13.85
CA ALA A 579 18.02 -3.44 -14.23
C ALA A 579 18.85 -2.54 -13.29
N GLY A 580 18.18 -1.68 -12.54
CA GLY A 580 18.82 -0.74 -11.63
C GLY A 580 19.37 0.51 -12.32
N VAL A 581 18.98 1.67 -11.82
CA VAL A 581 19.55 2.96 -12.21
C VAL A 581 20.74 3.26 -11.32
N THR A 582 21.87 3.62 -11.89
CA THR A 582 23.03 4.11 -11.15
C THR A 582 23.27 5.59 -11.46
N VAL A 583 23.52 6.39 -10.42
CA VAL A 583 23.96 7.77 -10.57
C VAL A 583 25.29 7.93 -9.86
N SER A 584 26.34 8.11 -10.64
CA SER A 584 27.69 8.26 -10.09
C SER A 584 27.85 9.54 -9.31
N LYS A 585 27.24 10.62 -9.81
CA LYS A 585 27.22 11.93 -9.16
C LYS A 585 25.99 12.74 -9.58
N THR A 586 25.38 13.42 -8.61
CA THR A 586 24.44 14.50 -8.89
C THR A 586 24.63 15.64 -7.90
N GLU A 587 24.44 16.86 -8.35
CA GLU A 587 24.43 18.07 -7.53
C GLU A 587 23.15 18.86 -7.79
N LEU A 588 22.47 19.16 -6.70
CA LEU A 588 21.23 19.92 -6.68
C LEU A 588 21.45 21.20 -5.87
N ALA A 589 20.90 22.31 -6.36
CA ALA A 589 20.61 23.46 -5.55
C ALA A 589 19.10 23.68 -5.57
N PHE A 590 18.52 24.01 -4.45
CA PHE A 590 17.09 24.19 -4.39
C PHE A 590 16.70 25.33 -3.47
N ASP A 591 15.64 25.99 -3.84
CA ASP A 591 14.91 26.94 -3.03
C ASP A 591 13.45 26.48 -2.88
N GLN A 592 12.61 27.30 -2.28
CA GLN A 592 11.21 26.97 -2.00
C GLN A 592 10.40 26.48 -3.22
N ARG A 593 10.76 26.90 -4.42
CA ARG A 593 9.97 26.63 -5.66
C ARG A 593 10.75 25.88 -6.70
N THR A 594 12.05 26.02 -6.69
CA THR A 594 12.93 25.63 -7.78
C THR A 594 13.98 24.64 -7.30
N VAL A 595 14.17 23.60 -8.06
CA VAL A 595 15.31 22.68 -7.91
C VAL A 595 16.18 22.82 -9.17
N GLU A 596 17.35 23.35 -8.99
CA GLU A 596 18.39 23.41 -10.02
C GLU A 596 19.22 22.13 -9.96
N LEU A 597 19.13 21.32 -10.97
CA LEU A 597 20.00 20.18 -11.20
C LEU A 597 21.26 20.70 -11.89
N LYS A 598 22.33 20.92 -11.13
CA LYS A 598 23.60 21.44 -11.68
C LYS A 598 24.34 20.38 -12.47
N GLU A 599 24.36 19.18 -11.95
CA GLU A 599 25.05 18.05 -12.55
C GLU A 599 24.29 16.75 -12.25
N LEU A 600 24.18 15.92 -13.27
CA LEU A 600 23.68 14.56 -13.20
C LEU A 600 24.54 13.68 -14.10
N ASN A 601 25.14 12.63 -13.56
CA ASN A 601 25.85 11.61 -14.32
C ASN A 601 25.36 10.25 -13.86
N GLY A 602 24.84 9.44 -14.76
CA GLY A 602 24.26 8.16 -14.43
C GLY A 602 24.38 7.14 -15.57
N ASN A 603 23.90 5.95 -15.26
CA ASN A 603 23.80 4.82 -16.18
C ASN A 603 22.53 4.04 -15.93
N TYR A 604 21.87 3.63 -17.02
CA TYR A 604 20.75 2.70 -16.99
C TYR A 604 20.82 1.80 -18.22
N MET A 605 20.72 0.49 -18.04
CA MET A 605 20.75 -0.51 -19.13
C MET A 605 21.87 -0.24 -20.14
N ASN A 606 23.12 -0.12 -19.67
CA ASN A 606 24.29 0.19 -20.47
C ASN A 606 24.30 1.57 -21.17
N THR A 607 23.32 2.42 -20.89
CA THR A 607 23.27 3.79 -21.38
C THR A 607 23.84 4.74 -20.34
N ASN A 608 24.96 5.39 -20.62
CA ASN A 608 25.42 6.50 -19.81
C ASN A 608 24.67 7.75 -20.21
N PHE A 609 24.19 8.46 -19.21
CA PHE A 609 23.53 9.74 -19.42
C PHE A 609 24.11 10.81 -18.49
N SER A 610 24.06 12.03 -18.95
CA SER A 610 24.40 13.21 -18.16
C SER A 610 23.36 14.29 -18.39
N GLY A 611 23.25 15.21 -17.44
CA GLY A 611 22.28 16.26 -17.60
C GLY A 611 22.39 17.37 -16.57
N ASN A 612 21.65 18.43 -16.84
CA ASN A 612 21.42 19.56 -15.96
C ASN A 612 20.06 20.18 -16.28
N GLY A 613 19.61 21.11 -15.45
CA GLY A 613 18.38 21.81 -15.72
C GLY A 613 17.68 22.34 -14.48
N THR A 614 16.42 22.68 -14.64
CA THR A 614 15.63 23.28 -13.57
C THR A 614 14.26 22.61 -13.51
N LEU A 615 13.87 22.24 -12.30
CA LEU A 615 12.53 21.71 -11.99
C LEU A 615 11.85 22.67 -11.03
N ASN A 616 10.58 22.97 -11.26
CA ASN A 616 9.76 23.81 -10.40
C ASN A 616 8.63 22.99 -9.82
N ASN A 617 8.25 23.37 -8.59
CA ASN A 617 7.13 22.74 -7.88
C ASN A 617 7.32 21.25 -7.55
N LEU A 618 8.58 20.82 -7.32
CA LEU A 618 8.87 19.42 -6.99
C LEU A 618 8.12 18.96 -5.73
N VAL A 619 7.99 19.80 -4.73
CA VAL A 619 7.27 19.50 -3.48
C VAL A 619 5.77 19.33 -3.75
N GLY A 620 5.17 20.26 -4.51
CA GLY A 620 3.76 20.15 -4.91
C GLY A 620 3.48 18.89 -5.72
N TYR A 621 4.40 18.52 -6.60
CA TYR A 621 4.30 17.28 -7.38
C TYR A 621 4.33 16.03 -6.49
N THR A 622 5.33 15.92 -5.60
CA THR A 622 5.53 14.71 -4.80
C THR A 622 4.50 14.54 -3.67
N MET A 623 3.95 15.65 -3.16
CA MET A 623 3.11 15.64 -1.97
C MET A 623 1.63 15.98 -2.23
N GLN A 624 1.31 16.62 -3.37
CA GLN A 624 -0.03 17.12 -3.67
C GLN A 624 -0.55 16.76 -5.06
N ASP A 625 0.20 15.94 -5.78
CA ASP A 625 -0.11 15.56 -7.17
C ASP A 625 -0.25 16.77 -8.12
N GLN A 626 0.43 17.89 -7.80
CA GLN A 626 0.44 19.10 -8.61
C GLN A 626 1.37 18.94 -9.81
N PRO A 627 1.24 19.78 -10.83
CA PRO A 627 2.12 19.70 -11.99
C PRO A 627 3.58 19.99 -11.67
N LEU A 628 4.47 19.08 -12.07
CA LEU A 628 5.92 19.31 -12.13
C LEU A 628 6.25 20.02 -13.43
N THR A 629 6.87 21.20 -13.33
CA THR A 629 7.28 21.95 -14.51
C THR A 629 8.80 22.12 -14.56
N GLY A 630 9.38 22.27 -15.74
CA GLY A 630 10.81 22.50 -15.81
C GLY A 630 11.43 22.33 -17.19
N THR A 631 12.75 22.59 -17.21
CA THR A 631 13.56 22.40 -18.40
C THR A 631 14.80 21.60 -18.04
N LEU A 632 15.02 20.52 -18.75
CA LEU A 632 16.19 19.65 -18.59
C LEU A 632 17.01 19.59 -19.87
N ASN A 633 18.30 19.52 -19.75
CA ASN A 633 19.22 19.23 -20.83
C ASN A 633 19.84 17.85 -20.54
N ILE A 634 19.55 16.88 -21.37
CA ILE A 634 20.00 15.50 -21.17
C ILE A 634 20.86 15.08 -22.36
N ALA A 635 22.01 14.53 -22.07
CA ALA A 635 22.87 13.88 -23.05
C ALA A 635 23.00 12.39 -22.71
N ALA A 636 22.94 11.56 -23.75
CA ALA A 636 23.18 10.11 -23.64
C ALA A 636 24.24 9.67 -24.64
N ASP A 637 24.97 8.59 -24.32
CA ASP A 637 25.91 8.00 -25.23
C ASP A 637 25.23 6.99 -26.17
N ASN A 638 25.17 5.74 -25.77
CA ASN A 638 24.56 4.66 -26.54
C ASN A 638 23.32 4.16 -25.79
N MET A 639 22.16 4.29 -26.43
CA MET A 639 20.89 3.84 -25.86
C MET A 639 20.30 2.74 -26.75
N ASP A 640 19.98 1.61 -26.18
CA ASP A 640 19.16 0.58 -26.86
C ASP A 640 17.73 0.67 -26.32
N LEU A 641 16.83 1.25 -27.11
CA LEU A 641 15.43 1.36 -26.73
C LEU A 641 14.70 0.02 -26.71
N ASN A 642 15.21 -1.00 -27.39
CA ASN A 642 14.62 -2.34 -27.36
C ASN A 642 14.78 -2.94 -25.95
N ASP A 643 15.96 -2.77 -25.33
CA ASP A 643 16.20 -3.19 -23.95
C ASP A 643 15.30 -2.42 -22.98
N TRP A 644 15.15 -1.12 -23.20
CA TRP A 644 14.32 -0.25 -22.35
C TRP A 644 12.83 -0.59 -22.42
N MET A 645 12.34 -1.08 -23.57
CA MET A 645 10.95 -1.50 -23.75
C MET A 645 10.67 -2.96 -23.41
N GLY A 646 11.72 -3.71 -23.00
CA GLY A 646 11.57 -5.11 -22.61
C GLY A 646 11.28 -6.06 -23.77
N THR A 647 11.60 -5.68 -25.00
CA THR A 647 11.48 -6.54 -26.18
C THR A 647 12.72 -7.41 -26.34
N ASP A 648 12.99 -8.33 -25.42
CA ASP A 648 14.03 -9.35 -25.59
C ASP A 648 13.65 -10.31 -26.71
N THR A 649 14.33 -10.19 -27.83
CA THR A 649 14.23 -11.09 -28.99
C THR A 649 15.08 -12.35 -28.85
N THR A 650 15.31 -12.87 -27.67
CA THR A 650 15.96 -14.16 -27.45
C THR A 650 15.00 -15.18 -26.86
N THR A 651 14.47 -16.00 -27.81
CA THR A 651 13.96 -17.37 -27.59
C THR A 651 13.47 -17.72 -26.19
N SER A 652 12.17 -17.60 -25.96
CA SER A 652 11.43 -18.58 -25.14
C SER A 652 9.94 -18.53 -25.48
N THR A 653 9.45 -19.63 -25.98
CA THR A 653 8.05 -20.00 -26.14
C THR A 653 7.37 -19.99 -24.76
N THR A 654 6.86 -18.85 -24.35
CA THR A 654 5.80 -18.78 -23.32
C THR A 654 5.02 -17.50 -23.59
N THR A 655 3.71 -17.65 -23.73
CA THR A 655 2.65 -16.65 -23.89
C THR A 655 3.08 -15.21 -23.59
N ALA A 656 3.15 -14.41 -24.66
CA ALA A 656 3.34 -12.96 -24.56
C ALA A 656 2.22 -12.35 -23.67
N THR A 657 2.58 -12.01 -22.47
CA THR A 657 1.83 -11.02 -21.70
C THR A 657 2.07 -9.69 -22.44
N THR A 658 1.03 -9.15 -23.05
CA THR A 658 1.04 -7.83 -23.66
C THR A 658 1.55 -6.83 -22.63
N ALA A 659 2.73 -6.26 -22.86
CA ALA A 659 3.22 -5.15 -22.05
C ALA A 659 2.22 -3.99 -22.21
N ASP A 660 1.77 -3.41 -21.09
CA ASP A 660 0.91 -2.24 -21.16
C ASP A 660 1.69 -1.07 -21.77
N PRO A 661 1.06 -0.23 -22.62
CA PRO A 661 1.71 0.95 -23.19
C PRO A 661 2.22 1.90 -22.11
N PHE A 662 3.32 2.61 -22.38
CA PHE A 662 3.83 3.65 -21.48
C PHE A 662 2.79 4.76 -21.29
N ILE A 663 2.28 4.91 -20.08
CA ILE A 663 1.30 5.95 -19.74
C ILE A 663 2.03 7.24 -19.41
N VAL A 664 1.72 8.30 -20.15
CA VAL A 664 2.28 9.64 -19.91
C VAL A 664 1.52 10.26 -18.71
N PRO A 665 2.22 10.68 -17.63
CA PRO A 665 1.57 11.31 -16.48
C PRO A 665 0.88 12.63 -16.86
N SER A 666 -0.27 12.89 -16.25
CA SER A 666 -1.07 14.12 -16.50
C SER A 666 -0.49 15.36 -15.83
N ASN A 667 0.28 15.16 -14.75
CA ASN A 667 0.81 16.23 -13.91
C ASN A 667 2.29 16.54 -14.17
N ILE A 668 2.74 16.37 -15.41
CA ILE A 668 4.09 16.74 -15.86
C ILE A 668 4.00 17.76 -17.01
N ASP A 669 4.77 18.83 -16.89
CA ASP A 669 5.01 19.84 -17.94
C ASP A 669 6.52 20.10 -18.05
N LEU A 670 7.22 19.23 -18.77
CA LEU A 670 8.67 19.27 -18.90
C LEU A 670 9.09 19.51 -20.33
N THR A 671 10.07 20.39 -20.50
CA THR A 671 10.83 20.56 -21.73
C THR A 671 12.20 19.94 -21.57
N ILE A 672 12.54 18.95 -22.39
CA ILE A 672 13.79 18.21 -22.31
C ILE A 672 14.56 18.37 -23.61
N ASN A 673 15.63 19.13 -23.57
CA ASN A 673 16.56 19.22 -24.68
C ASN A 673 17.47 17.98 -24.65
N THR A 674 17.43 17.20 -25.69
CA THR A 674 18.12 15.90 -25.73
C THR A 674 19.21 15.88 -26.78
N LYS A 675 20.30 15.20 -26.43
CA LYS A 675 21.37 14.82 -27.35
C LYS A 675 21.71 13.36 -27.10
N ALA A 676 21.81 12.56 -28.15
CA ALA A 676 22.30 11.19 -27.99
C ALA A 676 23.26 10.86 -29.13
N ARG A 677 24.38 10.23 -28.79
CA ARG A 677 25.36 9.83 -29.79
C ARG A 677 24.81 8.73 -30.70
N LYS A 678 24.17 7.74 -30.08
CA LYS A 678 23.56 6.61 -30.79
C LYS A 678 22.34 6.13 -30.04
N VAL A 679 21.24 5.95 -30.73
CA VAL A 679 20.04 5.29 -30.23
C VAL A 679 19.70 4.15 -31.16
N LYS A 680 19.57 2.95 -30.62
CA LYS A 680 19.09 1.81 -31.38
C LYS A 680 17.60 1.62 -31.04
N TYR A 681 16.79 1.57 -32.07
CA TYR A 681 15.35 1.29 -31.93
C TYR A 681 14.93 0.33 -33.05
N ASP A 682 14.29 -0.76 -32.66
CA ASP A 682 14.01 -1.91 -33.53
C ASP A 682 15.30 -2.36 -34.22
N LYS A 683 15.39 -2.32 -35.54
CA LYS A 683 16.54 -2.75 -36.35
C LYS A 683 17.42 -1.60 -36.80
N VAL A 684 17.16 -0.37 -36.34
CA VAL A 684 17.82 0.84 -36.87
C VAL A 684 18.69 1.49 -35.78
N ASP A 685 19.90 1.83 -36.20
CA ASP A 685 20.80 2.69 -35.44
C ASP A 685 20.61 4.15 -35.89
N TYR A 686 20.16 4.98 -34.96
CA TYR A 686 20.04 6.42 -35.14
C TYR A 686 21.23 7.11 -34.48
N ASN A 687 22.01 7.81 -35.28
CA ASN A 687 23.23 8.47 -34.79
C ASN A 687 23.02 9.99 -34.68
N ASN A 688 23.79 10.62 -33.79
CA ASN A 688 23.82 12.07 -33.62
C ASN A 688 22.44 12.70 -33.43
N ILE A 689 21.61 12.05 -32.62
CA ILE A 689 20.27 12.56 -32.31
C ILE A 689 20.38 13.85 -31.51
N ASN A 690 19.63 14.83 -31.91
CA ASN A 690 19.39 16.04 -31.15
C ASN A 690 17.94 16.50 -31.39
N GLY A 691 17.32 17.08 -30.34
CA GLY A 691 15.95 17.51 -30.40
C GLY A 691 15.41 17.92 -29.05
N THR A 692 14.14 18.30 -29.01
CA THR A 692 13.45 18.67 -27.79
C THR A 692 12.25 17.74 -27.60
N ILE A 693 12.13 17.21 -26.41
CA ILE A 693 10.98 16.43 -25.94
C ILE A 693 10.17 17.33 -25.00
N VAL A 694 8.89 17.51 -25.29
CA VAL A 694 7.97 18.21 -24.41
C VAL A 694 6.96 17.20 -23.91
N VAL A 695 6.92 17.01 -22.58
CA VAL A 695 5.95 16.15 -21.90
C VAL A 695 4.92 17.04 -21.24
N LYS A 696 3.69 16.98 -21.69
CA LYS A 696 2.61 17.81 -21.17
C LYS A 696 1.25 17.21 -21.51
N ASP A 697 0.29 17.32 -20.58
CA ASP A 697 -1.11 16.92 -20.78
C ASP A 697 -1.24 15.48 -21.32
N GLU A 698 -0.62 14.52 -20.65
CA GLU A 698 -0.60 13.10 -21.05
C GLU A 698 -0.07 12.89 -22.49
N THR A 699 0.79 13.79 -22.96
CA THR A 699 1.33 13.78 -24.30
C THR A 699 2.84 14.04 -24.29
N VAL A 700 3.60 13.20 -24.97
CA VAL A 700 5.01 13.43 -25.31
C VAL A 700 5.06 14.01 -26.71
N LYS A 701 5.64 15.19 -26.90
CA LYS A 701 5.89 15.81 -28.19
C LYS A 701 7.38 15.82 -28.48
N LEU A 702 7.74 15.32 -29.63
CA LEU A 702 9.08 15.39 -30.19
C LEU A 702 9.17 16.59 -31.14
N GLN A 703 10.09 17.50 -30.87
CA GLN A 703 10.24 18.74 -31.66
C GLN A 703 11.64 18.83 -32.19
N ASN A 704 11.72 19.15 -33.49
CA ASN A 704 12.97 19.40 -34.19
C ASN A 704 14.03 18.29 -34.06
N VAL A 705 13.57 17.04 -33.96
CA VAL A 705 14.48 15.91 -33.82
C VAL A 705 15.20 15.70 -35.14
N LYS A 706 16.51 15.63 -35.08
CA LYS A 706 17.41 15.38 -36.20
C LYS A 706 18.32 14.22 -35.86
N THR A 707 18.55 13.36 -36.84
CA THR A 707 19.41 12.19 -36.72
C THR A 707 19.95 11.73 -38.07
N GLU A 708 20.96 10.91 -38.00
CA GLU A 708 21.53 10.21 -39.15
C GLU A 708 21.21 8.72 -39.06
N ALA A 709 20.54 8.17 -40.04
CA ALA A 709 20.20 6.75 -40.08
C ALA A 709 19.97 6.30 -41.53
N LEU A 710 20.12 4.99 -41.81
CA LEU A 710 19.81 4.38 -43.10
C LEU A 710 20.56 5.03 -44.25
N ASP A 711 21.82 5.41 -44.04
CA ASP A 711 22.71 6.14 -44.95
C ASP A 711 22.26 7.58 -45.31
N GLY A 712 21.32 8.13 -44.59
CA GLY A 712 20.80 9.47 -44.87
C GLY A 712 20.56 10.25 -43.56
N THR A 713 19.88 11.38 -43.70
CA THR A 713 19.47 12.22 -42.57
C THR A 713 17.94 12.17 -42.39
N ILE A 714 17.49 12.16 -41.19
CA ILE A 714 16.08 12.14 -40.81
C ILE A 714 15.83 13.30 -39.87
N ALA A 715 14.92 14.16 -40.21
CA ALA A 715 14.37 15.15 -39.31
C ALA A 715 12.90 14.79 -39.08
N PHE A 716 12.44 14.87 -37.83
CA PHE A 716 11.04 14.58 -37.54
C PHE A 716 10.50 15.37 -36.33
N THR A 717 9.21 15.58 -36.37
CA THR A 717 8.42 16.01 -35.24
C THR A 717 7.31 15.01 -35.03
N GLY A 718 6.90 14.81 -33.78
CA GLY A 718 5.88 13.83 -33.49
C GLY A 718 5.20 14.05 -32.16
N SER A 719 4.16 13.28 -31.93
CA SER A 719 3.52 13.19 -30.63
C SER A 719 3.04 11.78 -30.35
N TYR A 720 3.11 11.45 -29.08
CA TYR A 720 2.57 10.23 -28.46
C TYR A 720 1.65 10.66 -27.34
N SER A 721 0.39 10.24 -27.35
CA SER A 721 -0.60 10.70 -26.38
C SER A 721 -1.42 9.55 -25.81
N THR A 722 -1.47 9.47 -24.50
CA THR A 722 -2.31 8.55 -23.74
C THR A 722 -3.59 9.20 -23.21
N LYS A 723 -3.83 10.46 -23.58
CA LYS A 723 -4.92 11.28 -23.06
C LYS A 723 -6.31 10.72 -23.37
N THR A 724 -6.50 10.23 -24.58
CA THR A 724 -7.81 9.74 -25.05
C THR A 724 -8.00 8.26 -24.74
N ASN A 725 -6.99 7.45 -24.99
CA ASN A 725 -7.02 6.01 -24.73
C ASN A 725 -5.66 5.54 -24.23
N LYS A 726 -5.63 5.02 -23.02
CA LYS A 726 -4.39 4.56 -22.39
C LYS A 726 -3.89 3.22 -22.94
N LYS A 727 -4.78 2.42 -23.52
CA LYS A 727 -4.45 1.10 -24.09
C LYS A 727 -4.03 1.16 -25.57
N GLU A 728 -4.47 2.21 -26.27
CA GLU A 728 -4.18 2.43 -27.67
C GLU A 728 -3.76 3.88 -27.87
N PRO A 729 -2.54 4.25 -27.46
CA PRO A 729 -2.06 5.63 -27.53
C PRO A 729 -2.07 6.18 -28.94
N ALA A 730 -2.51 7.43 -29.09
CA ALA A 730 -2.50 8.11 -30.36
C ALA A 730 -1.10 8.61 -30.71
N ILE A 731 -0.70 8.42 -31.95
CA ILE A 731 0.55 8.96 -32.52
C ILE A 731 0.30 9.91 -33.69
N SER A 732 1.16 10.91 -33.79
CA SER A 732 1.27 11.78 -34.96
C SER A 732 2.74 12.02 -35.27
N MET A 733 3.14 11.82 -36.50
CA MET A 733 4.55 11.95 -36.93
C MET A 733 4.64 12.70 -38.25
N ASN A 734 5.58 13.63 -38.34
CA ASN A 734 5.96 14.27 -39.55
C ASN A 734 7.46 14.05 -39.80
N TYR A 735 7.79 13.44 -40.89
CA TYR A 735 9.16 13.11 -41.26
C TYR A 735 9.63 13.97 -42.46
N ASP A 736 10.86 14.41 -42.41
CA ASP A 736 11.65 14.93 -43.55
C ASP A 736 12.92 14.07 -43.63
N VAL A 737 12.99 13.20 -44.62
CA VAL A 737 14.14 12.33 -44.83
C VAL A 737 14.88 12.71 -46.09
N LYS A 738 16.20 12.70 -46.02
CA LYS A 738 17.09 13.04 -47.14
C LYS A 738 18.14 11.97 -47.33
N ASN A 739 18.32 11.57 -48.61
CA ASN A 739 19.31 10.58 -49.04
C ASN A 739 19.20 9.21 -48.36
N VAL A 740 18.04 8.85 -47.82
CA VAL A 740 17.83 7.57 -47.12
C VAL A 740 17.82 6.42 -48.13
N ASN A 741 18.50 5.34 -47.80
CA ASN A 741 18.51 4.12 -48.60
C ASN A 741 17.16 3.40 -48.55
N VAL A 742 16.51 3.26 -49.68
CA VAL A 742 15.15 2.72 -49.81
C VAL A 742 15.06 1.30 -49.28
N GLN A 743 16.00 0.42 -49.66
CA GLN A 743 15.97 -0.97 -49.24
C GLN A 743 16.21 -1.11 -47.70
N LYS A 744 17.17 -0.34 -47.18
CA LYS A 744 17.40 -0.31 -45.72
C LYS A 744 16.16 0.15 -44.98
N ALA A 745 15.47 1.20 -45.45
CA ALA A 745 14.22 1.68 -44.88
C ALA A 745 13.10 0.63 -44.96
N PHE A 746 12.99 -0.08 -46.08
CA PHE A 746 12.03 -1.16 -46.26
C PHE A 746 12.25 -2.30 -45.25
N PHE A 747 13.47 -2.79 -45.09
CA PHE A 747 13.75 -3.89 -44.19
C PHE A 747 13.73 -3.48 -42.72
N ALA A 748 13.89 -2.20 -42.41
CA ALA A 748 13.86 -1.67 -41.08
C ALA A 748 12.43 -1.53 -40.51
N PHE A 749 11.45 -1.11 -41.33
CA PHE A 749 10.15 -0.72 -40.83
C PHE A 749 9.00 -1.49 -41.46
N ASN A 750 8.23 -2.22 -40.62
CA ASN A 750 7.03 -2.91 -41.06
C ASN A 750 5.99 -1.96 -41.69
N THR A 751 5.90 -0.72 -41.19
CA THR A 751 5.05 0.32 -41.76
C THR A 751 5.46 0.68 -43.19
N ILE A 752 6.75 0.79 -43.47
CA ILE A 752 7.25 1.04 -44.82
C ILE A 752 6.98 -0.16 -45.73
N GLN A 753 7.09 -1.37 -45.22
CA GLN A 753 6.73 -2.60 -45.97
C GLN A 753 5.27 -2.59 -46.41
N ALA A 754 4.39 -2.11 -45.55
CA ALA A 754 2.96 -2.00 -45.87
C ALA A 754 2.66 -0.84 -46.82
N ILE A 755 3.28 0.32 -46.61
CA ILE A 755 3.00 1.54 -47.42
C ILE A 755 3.69 1.48 -48.76
N MET A 756 4.87 0.91 -48.89
CA MET A 756 5.69 0.90 -50.12
C MET A 756 6.31 -0.48 -50.39
N PRO A 757 5.50 -1.50 -50.71
CA PRO A 757 5.99 -2.86 -50.92
C PRO A 757 7.04 -2.97 -52.07
N ILE A 758 7.03 -2.06 -53.04
CA ILE A 758 8.04 -1.92 -54.10
C ILE A 758 9.45 -1.66 -53.53
N GLY A 759 9.58 -1.10 -52.35
CA GLY A 759 10.85 -0.77 -51.68
C GLY A 759 11.81 -1.94 -51.51
N LYS A 760 11.31 -3.18 -51.41
CA LYS A 760 12.09 -4.40 -51.42
C LYS A 760 12.94 -4.56 -52.67
N PHE A 761 12.41 -4.11 -53.80
CA PHE A 761 12.96 -4.38 -55.14
C PHE A 761 13.59 -3.11 -55.75
N LEU A 762 13.53 -2.01 -55.00
CA LEU A 762 14.01 -0.69 -55.48
C LEU A 762 15.31 -0.31 -54.74
N ALA A 763 16.43 -0.49 -55.43
CA ALA A 763 17.71 0.01 -54.93
C ALA A 763 17.85 1.49 -55.26
N GLY A 764 18.23 2.31 -54.25
CA GLY A 764 18.45 3.74 -54.49
C GLY A 764 18.26 4.60 -53.24
N LYS A 765 18.26 5.90 -53.46
CA LYS A 765 18.15 6.91 -52.38
C LYS A 765 16.87 7.70 -52.53
N LEU A 766 16.21 7.93 -51.40
CA LEU A 766 14.92 8.58 -51.30
C LEU A 766 15.01 9.85 -50.43
N ASN A 767 14.41 10.93 -50.91
CA ASN A 767 13.96 12.06 -50.12
C ASN A 767 12.44 11.97 -49.96
N SER A 768 11.94 12.21 -48.79
CA SER A 768 10.51 12.12 -48.52
C SER A 768 10.11 13.03 -47.36
N GLU A 769 8.99 13.69 -47.54
CA GLU A 769 8.26 14.35 -46.44
C GLU A 769 6.97 13.59 -46.25
N LEU A 770 6.78 13.04 -45.10
CA LEU A 770 5.61 12.21 -44.77
C LEU A 770 4.98 12.64 -43.44
N ALA A 771 3.70 12.92 -43.49
CA ALA A 771 2.89 13.12 -42.28
C ALA A 771 1.97 11.93 -42.08
N MET A 772 1.96 11.40 -40.87
CA MET A 772 1.09 10.27 -40.55
C MET A 772 0.53 10.36 -39.11
N THR A 773 -0.64 9.76 -38.93
CA THR A 773 -1.32 9.62 -37.66
C THR A 773 -1.89 8.22 -37.53
N GLY A 774 -2.02 7.73 -36.29
CA GLY A 774 -2.55 6.41 -36.02
C GLY A 774 -2.57 6.15 -34.50
N ASN A 775 -2.82 4.90 -34.13
CA ASN A 775 -2.70 4.45 -32.75
C ASN A 775 -1.59 3.37 -32.70
N LEU A 776 -1.01 3.20 -31.52
CA LEU A 776 -0.13 2.08 -31.24
C LEU A 776 -0.93 0.92 -30.65
N GLY A 777 -0.54 -0.30 -30.97
CA GLY A 777 -1.02 -1.49 -30.26
C GLY A 777 -0.34 -1.67 -28.91
N GLY A 778 -0.71 -2.74 -28.18
CA GLY A 778 -0.07 -3.10 -26.91
C GLY A 778 1.40 -3.49 -27.02
N ASP A 779 1.87 -3.82 -28.23
CA ASP A 779 3.28 -4.08 -28.58
C ASP A 779 4.07 -2.80 -28.91
N MET A 780 3.46 -1.64 -28.73
CA MET A 780 4.00 -0.31 -29.10
C MET A 780 4.28 -0.15 -30.59
N MET A 781 3.76 -1.04 -31.45
CA MET A 781 3.85 -0.92 -32.90
C MET A 781 2.61 -0.22 -33.45
N PRO A 782 2.75 0.56 -34.59
CA PRO A 782 1.61 1.20 -35.22
C PRO A 782 0.54 0.19 -35.64
N ASP A 783 -0.70 0.36 -35.18
CA ASP A 783 -1.82 -0.40 -35.71
C ASP A 783 -2.14 0.08 -37.14
N LEU A 784 -1.74 -0.75 -38.11
CA LEU A 784 -1.89 -0.44 -39.54
C LEU A 784 -3.33 -0.16 -39.97
N LYS A 785 -4.34 -0.66 -39.22
CA LYS A 785 -5.75 -0.38 -39.52
C LYS A 785 -6.14 1.06 -39.19
N THR A 786 -5.49 1.66 -38.20
CA THR A 786 -5.73 3.04 -37.78
C THR A 786 -4.84 4.03 -38.48
N LEU A 787 -3.80 3.52 -39.18
CA LEU A 787 -2.78 4.34 -39.77
C LEU A 787 -3.33 5.13 -40.96
N SER A 788 -3.11 6.43 -40.95
CA SER A 788 -3.42 7.33 -42.06
C SER A 788 -2.31 8.37 -42.26
N GLY A 789 -2.09 8.78 -43.48
CA GLY A 789 -1.05 9.75 -43.74
C GLY A 789 -0.96 10.16 -45.23
N LYS A 790 -0.10 11.10 -45.46
CA LYS A 790 0.19 11.62 -46.80
C LYS A 790 1.61 12.17 -46.90
N GLY A 791 2.19 12.12 -48.08
CA GLY A 791 3.53 12.65 -48.27
C GLY A 791 4.02 12.66 -49.71
N ASN A 792 5.15 13.32 -49.88
CA ASN A 792 5.88 13.39 -51.12
C ASN A 792 7.04 12.39 -51.10
N LEU A 793 7.26 11.75 -52.22
CA LEU A 793 8.39 10.88 -52.47
C LEU A 793 9.22 11.44 -53.61
N LEU A 794 10.51 11.63 -53.39
CA LEU A 794 11.48 11.94 -54.42
C LEU A 794 12.56 10.87 -54.47
N LEU A 795 12.49 9.96 -55.39
CA LEU A 795 13.55 9.02 -55.68
C LEU A 795 14.61 9.69 -56.55
N ILE A 796 15.78 9.94 -55.95
CA ILE A 796 16.87 10.64 -56.61
C ILE A 796 17.41 9.81 -57.76
N GLU A 797 17.78 8.60 -57.49
CA GLU A 797 18.19 7.59 -58.42
C GLU A 797 17.82 6.22 -57.88
N GLY A 798 17.19 5.39 -58.69
CA GLY A 798 16.77 4.07 -58.30
C GLY A 798 16.81 3.05 -59.40
N LEU A 799 17.08 1.81 -59.05
CA LEU A 799 17.08 0.69 -59.95
C LEU A 799 16.06 -0.34 -59.47
N LEU A 800 14.99 -0.50 -60.22
CA LEU A 800 13.94 -1.49 -59.94
C LEU A 800 14.23 -2.78 -60.69
N LYS A 801 14.34 -3.91 -59.95
CA LYS A 801 14.56 -5.24 -60.53
C LYS A 801 13.78 -6.29 -59.72
N ASN A 802 13.44 -7.38 -60.39
CA ASN A 802 12.80 -8.56 -59.81
C ASN A 802 11.44 -8.26 -59.11
N PHE A 803 10.75 -7.24 -59.60
CA PHE A 803 9.45 -6.82 -59.05
C PHE A 803 8.34 -7.55 -59.85
N ALA A 804 7.68 -8.53 -59.24
CA ALA A 804 6.74 -9.43 -59.89
C ALA A 804 5.64 -8.75 -60.72
N PRO A 805 5.04 -7.60 -60.31
CA PRO A 805 4.12 -6.85 -61.17
C PRO A 805 4.71 -6.38 -62.49
N VAL A 806 5.94 -5.91 -62.44
CA VAL A 806 6.67 -5.39 -63.62
C VAL A 806 7.19 -6.55 -64.46
N GLU A 807 7.68 -7.63 -63.86
CA GLU A 807 8.07 -8.86 -64.58
C GLU A 807 6.92 -9.45 -65.36
N LYS A 808 5.73 -9.49 -64.73
CA LYS A 808 4.53 -10.01 -65.41
C LYS A 808 4.05 -9.11 -66.51
N LEU A 809 4.17 -7.78 -66.34
CA LEU A 809 3.89 -6.80 -67.39
C LEU A 809 4.87 -6.95 -68.56
N ALA A 810 6.16 -7.08 -68.28
CA ALA A 810 7.21 -7.30 -69.26
C ALA A 810 6.99 -8.56 -70.11
N ALA A 811 6.62 -9.65 -69.43
CA ALA A 811 6.30 -10.94 -70.06
C ALA A 811 5.04 -10.86 -70.92
N ALA A 812 3.95 -10.25 -70.40
CA ALA A 812 2.68 -10.10 -71.09
C ALA A 812 2.81 -9.26 -72.38
N LEU A 813 3.70 -8.25 -72.34
CA LEU A 813 3.94 -7.36 -73.49
C LEU A 813 5.15 -7.75 -74.34
N GLN A 814 5.90 -8.80 -73.89
CA GLN A 814 7.14 -9.27 -74.51
C GLN A 814 8.21 -8.16 -74.67
N ILE A 815 8.32 -7.34 -73.61
CA ILE A 815 9.27 -6.18 -73.57
C ILE A 815 10.27 -6.43 -72.45
N ASP A 816 11.36 -7.12 -72.68
CA ASP A 816 12.35 -7.52 -71.68
C ASP A 816 12.99 -6.35 -70.95
N ARG A 817 13.12 -5.20 -71.58
CA ARG A 817 13.71 -4.00 -70.90
C ARG A 817 12.85 -3.46 -69.74
N LEU A 818 11.59 -3.75 -69.69
CA LEU A 818 10.75 -3.42 -68.54
C LEU A 818 11.15 -4.20 -67.29
N ARG A 819 11.91 -5.33 -67.37
CA ARG A 819 12.38 -6.11 -66.22
C ARG A 819 13.40 -5.38 -65.33
N SER A 820 14.10 -4.34 -65.92
CA SER A 820 15.07 -3.57 -65.18
C SER A 820 14.89 -2.10 -65.52
N ILE A 821 14.28 -1.35 -64.66
CA ILE A 821 13.92 0.04 -64.85
C ILE A 821 14.84 0.94 -64.01
N THR A 822 15.60 1.82 -64.69
CA THR A 822 16.30 2.88 -64.01
C THR A 822 15.36 4.10 -63.85
N ILE A 823 15.22 4.55 -62.66
CA ILE A 823 14.33 5.68 -62.32
C ILE A 823 15.22 6.83 -61.82
N LYS A 824 15.10 8.02 -62.40
CA LYS A 824 15.83 9.21 -61.91
C LYS A 824 14.86 10.35 -61.66
N ASP A 825 15.14 11.11 -60.59
CA ASP A 825 14.39 12.32 -60.21
C ASP A 825 12.87 12.13 -60.19
N PHE A 826 12.45 10.93 -59.76
CA PHE A 826 11.06 10.55 -59.73
C PHE A 826 10.34 11.18 -58.54
N LYS A 827 9.31 11.98 -58.79
CA LYS A 827 8.47 12.63 -57.79
C LYS A 827 7.07 12.02 -57.82
N ASN A 828 6.57 11.64 -56.64
CA ASN A 828 5.19 11.24 -56.53
C ASN A 828 4.62 11.66 -55.16
N TYR A 829 3.33 11.61 -55.06
CA TYR A 829 2.55 11.90 -53.84
C TYR A 829 1.70 10.70 -53.51
N ILE A 830 1.78 10.29 -52.28
CA ILE A 830 1.02 9.15 -51.74
C ILE A 830 0.10 9.61 -50.61
N GLU A 831 -1.04 8.94 -50.52
CA GLU A 831 -1.97 9.05 -49.36
C GLU A 831 -2.35 7.63 -48.95
N PHE A 832 -2.46 7.42 -47.65
CA PHE A 832 -2.90 6.14 -47.12
C PHE A 832 -3.85 6.33 -45.94
N ALA A 833 -4.88 5.48 -45.91
CA ALA A 833 -5.84 5.39 -44.82
C ALA A 833 -6.59 4.05 -44.93
N ASN A 834 -7.09 3.56 -43.77
CA ASN A 834 -7.90 2.35 -43.71
C ASN A 834 -7.27 1.14 -44.42
N GLY A 835 -5.97 0.96 -44.26
CA GLY A 835 -5.26 -0.15 -44.86
C GLY A 835 -5.00 -0.07 -46.37
N LYS A 836 -5.21 1.08 -47.02
CA LYS A 836 -4.98 1.29 -48.44
C LYS A 836 -4.06 2.46 -48.68
N VAL A 837 -3.23 2.37 -49.71
CA VAL A 837 -2.35 3.41 -50.20
C VAL A 837 -2.83 3.86 -51.59
N LEU A 838 -3.12 5.12 -51.76
CA LEU A 838 -3.39 5.77 -53.04
C LEU A 838 -2.08 6.32 -53.58
N VAL A 839 -1.69 5.87 -54.74
CA VAL A 839 -0.58 6.37 -55.51
C VAL A 839 -1.15 7.22 -56.65
N LYS A 840 -0.91 8.55 -56.62
CA LYS A 840 -1.40 9.45 -57.66
C LYS A 840 -0.83 9.09 -59.00
N PRO A 841 -1.59 9.30 -60.11
CA PRO A 841 -1.10 9.05 -61.40
C PRO A 841 0.20 9.83 -61.67
N PHE A 842 1.21 9.14 -62.16
CA PHE A 842 2.51 9.70 -62.50
C PHE A 842 2.99 9.18 -63.85
N ASN A 843 3.82 9.95 -64.52
CA ASN A 843 4.40 9.58 -65.79
C ASN A 843 5.78 8.94 -65.56
N LEU A 844 5.97 7.79 -66.18
CA LEU A 844 7.25 7.12 -66.22
C LEU A 844 7.63 6.85 -67.71
N LYS A 845 8.86 7.21 -68.08
CA LYS A 845 9.37 6.94 -69.38
C LYS A 845 10.50 5.92 -69.28
N VAL A 846 10.31 4.83 -69.99
CA VAL A 846 11.35 3.80 -70.17
C VAL A 846 11.73 3.76 -71.62
N GLU A 847 12.86 4.40 -71.95
CA GLU A 847 13.31 4.63 -73.35
C GLU A 847 12.24 5.28 -74.20
N ASP A 848 11.62 4.49 -75.13
CA ASP A 848 10.59 4.90 -76.06
C ASP A 848 9.16 4.59 -75.63
N ILE A 849 8.97 4.03 -74.39
CA ILE A 849 7.67 3.72 -73.82
C ILE A 849 7.33 4.80 -72.78
N GLU A 850 6.22 5.48 -73.01
CA GLU A 850 5.67 6.44 -72.06
C GLU A 850 4.52 5.78 -71.33
N MET A 851 4.55 5.79 -69.96
CA MET A 851 3.54 5.18 -69.13
C MET A 851 3.00 6.20 -68.15
N GLN A 852 1.70 6.19 -67.93
CA GLN A 852 1.07 6.84 -66.79
C GLN A 852 0.55 5.75 -65.86
N ILE A 853 1.02 5.73 -64.63
CA ILE A 853 0.73 4.70 -63.65
C ILE A 853 0.05 5.36 -62.48
N GLY A 854 -1.13 4.83 -62.10
CA GLY A 854 -1.86 5.30 -60.92
C GLY A 854 -2.76 4.21 -60.38
N GLY A 855 -3.11 4.29 -59.08
CA GLY A 855 -3.95 3.28 -58.47
C GLY A 855 -3.81 3.19 -56.96
N MET A 856 -4.23 2.06 -56.44
CA MET A 856 -4.14 1.78 -55.02
C MET A 856 -3.57 0.39 -54.76
N HIS A 857 -2.95 0.25 -53.61
CA HIS A 857 -2.62 -1.07 -53.05
C HIS A 857 -3.02 -1.15 -51.59
N GLY A 858 -3.35 -2.34 -51.14
CA GLY A 858 -3.64 -2.61 -49.73
C GLY A 858 -2.38 -2.84 -48.94
N PHE A 859 -2.44 -2.61 -47.61
CA PHE A 859 -1.41 -3.05 -46.69
C PHE A 859 -1.26 -4.58 -46.67
N ASP A 860 -2.29 -5.29 -47.13
CA ASP A 860 -2.30 -6.74 -47.41
C ASP A 860 -1.62 -7.11 -48.72
N GLN A 861 -0.98 -6.12 -49.41
CA GLN A 861 -0.31 -6.22 -50.71
C GLN A 861 -1.28 -6.50 -51.89
N SER A 862 -2.59 -6.33 -51.74
CA SER A 862 -3.52 -6.34 -52.86
C SER A 862 -3.27 -5.17 -53.79
N LEU A 863 -3.44 -5.39 -55.07
CA LEU A 863 -3.17 -4.37 -56.14
C LEU A 863 -4.45 -3.99 -56.85
N ASP A 864 -4.60 -2.70 -57.15
CA ASP A 864 -5.61 -2.16 -58.07
C ASP A 864 -5.04 -0.92 -58.76
N TYR A 865 -4.30 -1.15 -59.82
CA TYR A 865 -3.59 -0.13 -60.59
C TYR A 865 -4.07 -0.10 -62.03
N ILE A 866 -4.02 1.09 -62.58
CA ILE A 866 -4.21 1.33 -64.01
C ILE A 866 -2.93 1.89 -64.55
N ILE A 867 -2.44 1.25 -65.60
CA ILE A 867 -1.25 1.67 -66.35
C ILE A 867 -1.70 2.03 -67.76
N GLU A 868 -1.67 3.30 -68.06
CA GLU A 868 -1.88 3.79 -69.41
C GLU A 868 -0.54 3.94 -70.11
N MET A 869 -0.36 3.25 -71.22
CA MET A 869 0.95 3.17 -71.88
C MET A 869 0.84 3.60 -73.34
N LYS A 870 1.78 4.39 -73.72
CA LYS A 870 2.04 4.63 -75.15
C LYS A 870 3.19 3.77 -75.65
N VAL A 871 2.85 2.72 -76.30
CA VAL A 871 3.81 1.68 -76.68
C VAL A 871 4.03 1.76 -78.24
N PRO A 872 5.25 1.89 -78.70
CA PRO A 872 5.52 1.74 -80.13
C PRO A 872 5.01 0.41 -80.71
N ARG A 873 4.28 0.42 -81.75
CA ARG A 873 3.68 -0.79 -82.36
C ARG A 873 4.65 -1.93 -82.58
N LYS A 874 5.93 -1.65 -82.84
CA LYS A 874 6.97 -2.70 -82.96
C LYS A 874 7.08 -3.64 -81.81
N TYR A 875 6.60 -3.24 -80.58
CA TYR A 875 6.71 -4.06 -79.32
C TYR A 875 5.43 -4.81 -78.99
N LEU A 876 4.33 -4.60 -79.67
CA LEU A 876 3.06 -5.31 -79.38
C LEU A 876 2.95 -6.71 -79.92
N GLY A 877 3.94 -7.22 -80.65
CA GLY A 877 3.89 -8.53 -81.29
C GLY A 877 2.78 -8.67 -82.31
N ASN A 878 2.63 -9.83 -82.91
CA ASN A 878 1.62 -10.08 -83.94
C ASN A 878 0.19 -9.97 -83.44
N GLU A 879 -0.08 -10.47 -82.25
CA GLU A 879 -1.40 -10.46 -81.63
C GLU A 879 -1.89 -9.02 -81.28
N GLY A 880 -1.02 -8.17 -80.70
CA GLY A 880 -1.38 -6.81 -80.37
C GLY A 880 -1.56 -5.95 -81.62
N ASN A 881 -0.74 -6.16 -82.66
CA ASN A 881 -0.92 -5.53 -83.94
C ASN A 881 -2.21 -5.97 -84.68
N ASN A 882 -2.59 -7.22 -84.54
CA ASN A 882 -3.85 -7.71 -85.11
C ASN A 882 -5.07 -7.11 -84.38
N LEU A 883 -5.04 -6.99 -83.04
CA LEU A 883 -6.10 -6.29 -82.33
C LEU A 883 -6.23 -4.81 -82.73
N VAL A 884 -5.11 -4.11 -82.78
CA VAL A 884 -5.09 -2.72 -83.26
C VAL A 884 -5.60 -2.62 -84.64
N ASN A 885 -5.14 -3.48 -85.57
CA ASN A 885 -5.61 -3.53 -86.94
C ASN A 885 -7.09 -3.90 -87.02
N GLY A 886 -7.59 -4.81 -86.15
CA GLY A 886 -9.00 -5.12 -86.07
C GLY A 886 -9.88 -3.95 -85.68
N LEU A 887 -9.40 -3.14 -84.70
CA LEU A 887 -10.07 -1.90 -84.26
C LEU A 887 -10.06 -0.81 -85.32
N ILE A 888 -8.95 -0.68 -86.07
CA ILE A 888 -8.81 0.20 -87.20
C ILE A 888 -9.77 -0.27 -88.31
N THR A 889 -9.84 -1.51 -88.60
CA THR A 889 -10.72 -2.07 -89.60
C THR A 889 -12.20 -1.83 -89.25
N GLN A 890 -12.57 -1.95 -87.93
CA GLN A 890 -13.91 -1.58 -87.52
C GLN A 890 -14.20 -0.10 -87.60
N ALA A 891 -13.22 0.75 -87.27
CA ALA A 891 -13.39 2.17 -87.36
C ALA A 891 -13.48 2.65 -88.88
N THR A 892 -12.65 2.08 -89.73
CA THR A 892 -12.64 2.36 -91.16
C THR A 892 -13.89 1.85 -91.86
N SER A 893 -14.42 0.72 -91.43
CA SER A 893 -15.69 0.15 -91.97
C SER A 893 -16.89 1.08 -91.65
N LYS A 894 -16.76 1.97 -90.69
CA LYS A 894 -17.75 2.94 -90.25
C LYS A 894 -17.49 4.36 -90.75
N GLY A 895 -16.50 4.48 -91.65
CA GLY A 895 -16.28 5.75 -92.34
C GLY A 895 -15.49 6.81 -91.57
N ILE A 896 -14.82 6.45 -90.60
CA ILE A 896 -13.96 7.35 -89.79
C ILE A 896 -12.56 7.23 -90.32
N PRO A 897 -11.92 8.29 -90.76
CA PRO A 897 -10.54 8.30 -91.25
C PRO A 897 -9.62 8.21 -90.07
N VAL A 898 -9.08 7.03 -89.90
CA VAL A 898 -8.11 6.77 -88.79
C VAL A 898 -6.72 6.78 -89.39
N LYS A 899 -5.85 7.72 -88.98
CA LYS A 899 -4.42 7.66 -89.21
C LYS A 899 -3.81 6.68 -88.21
N LEU A 900 -3.14 5.67 -88.70
CA LEU A 900 -2.38 4.79 -87.92
C LEU A 900 -1.31 5.56 -87.14
N SER A 901 -1.44 5.68 -85.89
CA SER A 901 -0.36 6.17 -85.01
C SER A 901 0.71 5.09 -84.87
N GLU A 902 1.96 5.48 -84.95
CA GLU A 902 3.09 4.59 -84.65
C GLU A 902 3.11 4.19 -83.18
N MET A 903 2.37 4.88 -82.35
CA MET A 903 2.18 4.64 -80.99
C MET A 903 0.77 4.10 -80.72
N VAL A 904 0.64 3.12 -79.83
CA VAL A 904 -0.62 2.50 -79.43
C VAL A 904 -0.86 2.80 -77.93
N ASP A 905 -2.04 3.31 -77.64
CA ASP A 905 -2.47 3.52 -76.27
C ASP A 905 -3.00 2.20 -75.71
N LEU A 906 -2.33 1.68 -74.65
CA LEU A 906 -2.69 0.50 -73.94
C LEU A 906 -3.13 0.89 -72.58
N SER A 907 -4.28 0.40 -72.11
CA SER A 907 -4.69 0.44 -70.74
C SER A 907 -4.57 -0.92 -70.13
N VAL A 908 -3.79 -1.03 -69.11
CA VAL A 908 -3.55 -2.27 -68.37
C VAL A 908 -4.08 -2.10 -66.97
N LYS A 909 -5.12 -2.86 -66.63
CA LYS A 909 -5.58 -2.98 -65.25
C LYS A 909 -4.76 -4.08 -64.55
N MET A 910 -4.06 -3.72 -63.50
CA MET A 910 -3.22 -4.61 -62.71
C MET A 910 -3.89 -4.82 -61.36
N GLY A 911 -4.29 -6.06 -61.05
CA GLY A 911 -4.89 -6.48 -59.81
C GLY A 911 -4.11 -7.64 -59.19
N GLY A 912 -4.74 -8.41 -58.32
CA GLY A 912 -4.13 -9.51 -57.57
C GLY A 912 -3.30 -9.02 -56.40
N SER A 913 -2.10 -9.56 -56.19
CA SER A 913 -1.17 -9.13 -55.13
C SER A 913 0.22 -8.78 -55.71
N VAL A 914 1.05 -8.12 -54.87
CA VAL A 914 2.43 -7.78 -55.26
C VAL A 914 3.26 -9.03 -55.64
N THR A 915 3.02 -10.18 -55.03
CA THR A 915 3.70 -11.45 -55.32
C THR A 915 3.01 -12.27 -56.40
N ASN A 916 1.70 -12.10 -56.62
CA ASN A 916 0.94 -12.78 -57.66
C ASN A 916 -0.02 -11.82 -58.41
N PRO A 917 0.53 -10.91 -59.23
CA PRO A 917 -0.24 -9.89 -59.94
C PRO A 917 -1.10 -10.52 -61.08
N SER A 918 -2.29 -9.97 -61.26
CA SER A 918 -3.16 -10.27 -62.42
C SER A 918 -3.19 -9.11 -63.39
N LEU A 919 -3.15 -9.35 -64.67
CA LEU A 919 -3.19 -8.33 -65.70
C LEU A 919 -4.41 -8.50 -66.57
N LYS A 920 -5.12 -7.42 -66.80
CA LYS A 920 -6.16 -7.31 -67.86
C LYS A 920 -5.76 -6.19 -68.79
N ILE A 921 -5.44 -6.56 -69.99
CA ILE A 921 -5.05 -5.59 -71.06
C ILE A 921 -6.31 -5.26 -71.85
N ASP A 922 -6.71 -4.02 -71.91
CA ASP A 922 -7.80 -3.56 -72.76
C ASP A 922 -7.34 -2.42 -73.68
N LEU A 923 -7.58 -2.64 -74.95
CA LEU A 923 -6.92 -1.83 -76.03
C LEU A 923 -7.62 -0.52 -76.37
N GLN A 924 -8.83 -0.23 -75.96
CA GLN A 924 -9.46 1.06 -76.37
C GLN A 924 -10.62 1.55 -75.48
N LYS A 925 -11.39 0.71 -74.96
CA LYS A 925 -12.64 1.15 -74.23
C LYS A 925 -12.39 1.53 -72.77
N VAL A 926 -11.22 1.16 -72.27
CA VAL A 926 -10.95 1.20 -70.84
C VAL A 926 -10.31 2.48 -70.36
N VAL A 927 -9.72 3.27 -71.26
CA VAL A 927 -9.11 4.53 -70.83
C VAL A 927 -10.13 5.49 -70.20
N GLY A 928 -11.34 5.56 -70.76
CA GLY A 928 -12.38 6.39 -70.18
C GLY A 928 -13.00 5.75 -68.92
N ASP A 929 -13.33 4.46 -68.96
CA ASP A 929 -13.94 3.75 -67.83
C ASP A 929 -12.97 3.57 -66.68
N ALA A 930 -11.69 3.33 -67.00
CA ALA A 930 -10.63 3.22 -66.01
C ALA A 930 -10.37 4.58 -65.30
N ALA A 931 -10.41 5.68 -66.03
CA ALA A 931 -10.29 7.01 -65.44
C ALA A 931 -11.49 7.35 -64.50
N ASP A 932 -12.70 6.88 -64.88
CA ASP A 932 -13.90 7.06 -64.05
C ASP A 932 -13.94 6.10 -62.83
N GLU A 933 -13.47 4.88 -62.99
CA GLU A 933 -13.30 3.95 -61.86
C GLU A 933 -12.21 4.44 -60.88
N LEU A 934 -11.12 4.99 -61.40
CA LEU A 934 -10.10 5.66 -60.60
C LEU A 934 -10.65 6.88 -59.84
N LYS A 935 -11.51 7.65 -60.52
CA LYS A 935 -12.22 8.76 -59.88
C LYS A 935 -13.17 8.33 -58.80
N GLU A 936 -13.91 7.24 -58.99
CA GLU A 936 -14.84 6.69 -58.01
C GLU A 936 -14.10 6.09 -56.82
N GLN A 937 -13.05 5.31 -57.07
CA GLN A 937 -12.18 4.79 -56.03
C GLN A 937 -11.47 5.90 -55.24
N ALA A 938 -11.05 6.97 -55.95
CA ALA A 938 -10.47 8.15 -55.29
C ALA A 938 -11.50 8.93 -54.43
N LYS A 939 -12.76 8.97 -54.87
CA LYS A 939 -13.87 9.53 -54.07
C LYS A 939 -14.15 8.71 -52.80
N ASP A 940 -14.22 7.39 -52.91
CA ASP A 940 -14.43 6.49 -51.79
C ASP A 940 -13.29 6.55 -50.77
N PHE A 941 -12.05 6.61 -51.28
CA PHE A 941 -10.87 6.81 -50.42
C PHE A 941 -10.90 8.17 -49.71
N ALA A 942 -11.26 9.25 -50.44
CA ALA A 942 -11.42 10.57 -49.85
C ALA A 942 -12.56 10.61 -48.82
N GLN A 943 -13.68 9.92 -49.07
CA GLN A 943 -14.81 9.82 -48.16
C GLN A 943 -14.46 9.05 -46.89
N GLN A 944 -13.81 7.90 -47.03
CA GLN A 944 -13.34 7.13 -45.91
C GLN A 944 -12.34 7.90 -45.03
N LYS A 945 -11.47 8.72 -45.67
CA LYS A 945 -10.54 9.59 -44.97
C LYS A 945 -11.28 10.70 -44.19
N ILE A 946 -12.34 11.25 -44.77
CA ILE A 946 -13.19 12.25 -44.11
C ILE A 946 -13.90 11.62 -42.90
N ASP A 947 -14.43 10.41 -43.03
CA ASP A 947 -15.17 9.73 -41.97
C ASP A 947 -14.26 9.28 -40.84
N SER A 948 -13.06 8.81 -41.15
CA SER A 948 -12.05 8.48 -40.12
C SER A 948 -11.46 9.72 -39.43
N ALA A 949 -11.34 10.84 -40.17
CA ALA A 949 -10.96 12.13 -39.55
C ALA A 949 -12.05 12.72 -38.64
N LYS A 950 -13.34 12.51 -38.98
CA LYS A 950 -14.49 12.93 -38.13
C LYS A 950 -14.60 12.14 -36.83
N ALA A 951 -14.31 10.85 -36.84
CA ALA A 951 -14.30 10.03 -35.63
C ALA A 951 -13.18 10.46 -34.67
N ARG A 952 -12.03 10.91 -35.18
CA ARG A 952 -10.89 11.38 -34.40
C ARG A 952 -10.93 12.86 -34.02
N ALA A 953 -11.63 13.69 -34.82
CA ALA A 953 -11.76 15.12 -34.56
C ALA A 953 -12.67 15.47 -33.37
N LYS A 954 -13.46 14.50 -32.88
CA LYS A 954 -14.34 14.70 -31.71
C LYS A 954 -13.58 14.93 -30.40
N ASP A 955 -12.34 14.45 -30.33
CA ASP A 955 -11.51 14.55 -29.11
C ASP A 955 -10.31 15.52 -29.21
N SER A 956 -9.98 16.04 -30.40
CA SER A 956 -8.76 16.89 -30.60
C SER A 956 -9.05 18.39 -30.75
N LEU A 957 -10.20 18.88 -30.35
CA LEU A 957 -10.79 20.15 -30.76
C LEU A 957 -10.39 21.34 -29.89
N ASN A 958 -9.13 21.59 -29.61
CA ASN A 958 -8.77 22.87 -28.98
C ASN A 958 -7.49 23.59 -29.43
N VAL A 959 -6.68 23.05 -30.33
CA VAL A 959 -5.36 23.70 -30.57
C VAL A 959 -5.04 24.10 -32.02
N VAL A 960 -5.86 23.68 -33.01
CA VAL A 960 -5.52 24.04 -34.41
C VAL A 960 -6.73 24.65 -35.09
N LYS A 961 -7.11 25.86 -34.69
CA LYS A 961 -8.37 26.46 -35.11
C LYS A 961 -8.33 27.34 -36.39
N ASP A 962 -7.21 27.80 -36.86
CA ASP A 962 -7.27 28.92 -37.83
C ASP A 962 -6.53 28.80 -39.15
N LYS A 963 -5.86 27.71 -39.47
CA LYS A 963 -5.17 27.64 -40.78
C LYS A 963 -5.33 26.36 -41.63
N ALA A 964 -6.00 25.33 -41.14
CA ALA A 964 -6.07 24.03 -41.84
C ALA A 964 -7.41 23.77 -42.57
N LYS A 965 -8.44 24.57 -42.31
CA LYS A 965 -9.80 24.27 -42.75
C LYS A 965 -10.11 24.55 -44.24
N GLU A 966 -9.48 25.53 -44.83
CA GLU A 966 -9.80 25.91 -46.21
C GLU A 966 -8.93 25.23 -47.25
N VAL A 967 -7.66 25.02 -46.95
CA VAL A 967 -6.68 24.54 -47.93
C VAL A 967 -6.82 23.04 -48.25
N VAL A 968 -7.27 22.22 -47.28
CA VAL A 968 -7.35 20.76 -47.47
C VAL A 968 -8.58 20.33 -48.29
N LYS A 969 -9.68 21.03 -48.18
CA LYS A 969 -10.94 20.65 -48.83
C LYS A 969 -10.96 21.08 -50.29
N GLU A 970 -10.50 22.28 -50.61
CA GLU A 970 -10.47 22.80 -51.96
C GLU A 970 -9.35 22.17 -52.78
N LYS A 971 -8.15 22.04 -52.23
CA LYS A 971 -7.04 21.37 -52.89
C LYS A 971 -7.20 19.87 -53.12
N LEU A 972 -7.92 19.15 -52.24
CA LEU A 972 -8.17 17.72 -52.42
C LEU A 972 -9.19 17.45 -53.54
N LEU A 973 -10.21 18.28 -53.67
CA LEU A 973 -11.21 18.17 -54.73
C LEU A 973 -10.68 18.66 -56.09
N GLU A 974 -9.91 19.75 -56.11
CA GLU A 974 -9.29 20.25 -57.35
C GLU A 974 -8.11 19.37 -57.85
N GLN A 975 -7.36 18.75 -56.93
CA GLN A 975 -6.25 17.89 -57.34
C GLN A 975 -6.65 16.47 -57.76
N VAL A 976 -7.81 15.96 -57.28
CA VAL A 976 -8.27 14.63 -57.69
C VAL A 976 -9.13 14.66 -58.94
N PHE A 977 -9.82 15.75 -59.23
CA PHE A 977 -10.82 15.77 -60.27
C PHE A 977 -10.51 16.74 -61.44
N GLY A 978 -9.34 17.38 -61.48
CA GLY A 978 -8.97 18.24 -62.59
C GLY A 978 -10.12 19.15 -63.10
N LYS A 979 -9.89 20.38 -63.42
CA LYS A 979 -10.92 21.23 -64.02
C LYS A 979 -11.38 20.58 -65.34
N ASP A 980 -12.64 20.13 -65.34
CA ASP A 980 -13.30 19.73 -66.60
C ASP A 980 -13.44 20.97 -67.50
N THR A 981 -12.58 21.04 -68.51
CA THR A 981 -12.73 21.92 -69.61
C THR A 981 -13.29 21.15 -70.79
N THR A 982 -14.59 20.88 -70.73
CA THR A 982 -15.33 20.61 -71.95
C THR A 982 -16.65 21.33 -71.93
N LYS A 983 -16.62 22.49 -72.64
CA LYS A 983 -17.85 23.12 -73.12
C LYS A 983 -18.43 22.25 -74.19
N THR A 984 -19.62 21.80 -74.07
CA THR A 984 -20.49 21.56 -75.22
C THR A 984 -21.89 22.09 -74.95
N ASN A 985 -22.34 22.81 -75.88
CA ASN A 985 -23.54 23.56 -75.91
C ASN A 985 -24.81 22.70 -75.88
N ASP A 986 -25.82 23.32 -75.31
CA ASP A 986 -27.27 23.06 -75.28
C ASP A 986 -27.91 22.41 -76.49
N PRO A 987 -29.17 21.97 -76.50
CA PRO A 987 -30.30 22.65 -75.80
C PRO A 987 -31.43 21.72 -75.23
N ALA A 988 -32.07 22.29 -74.22
CA ALA A 988 -33.52 22.27 -73.83
C ALA A 988 -34.29 20.92 -73.85
N ASP A 989 -34.78 20.47 -72.74
CA ASP A 989 -36.19 20.64 -72.47
C ASP A 989 -36.54 20.32 -70.95
N SER A 990 -37.55 21.03 -70.56
CA SER A 990 -38.19 21.17 -69.31
C SER A 990 -38.60 19.87 -68.58
N SER A 991 -38.43 19.79 -67.31
CA SER A 991 -39.54 19.84 -66.31
C SER A 991 -39.17 19.07 -64.99
N LYS A 992 -39.50 19.79 -63.93
CA LYS A 992 -39.77 19.36 -62.57
C LYS A 992 -38.61 19.29 -61.60
N LYS A 993 -38.61 20.39 -60.80
CA LYS A 993 -38.05 20.59 -59.50
C LYS A 993 -38.26 19.42 -58.56
N LYS A 994 -37.20 18.99 -57.97
CA LYS A 994 -37.14 18.72 -56.51
C LYS A 994 -35.81 19.24 -55.99
N ASN A 995 -35.93 20.28 -55.18
CA ASN A 995 -34.83 20.89 -54.46
C ASN A 995 -34.18 19.87 -53.53
N ASP A 996 -32.94 19.48 -53.84
CA ASP A 996 -32.04 18.87 -52.89
C ASP A 996 -31.00 19.95 -52.58
N PRO A 997 -30.83 20.35 -51.32
CA PRO A 997 -29.91 21.45 -51.01
C PRO A 997 -28.50 20.97 -51.23
N GLY A 998 -27.75 21.78 -51.99
CA GLY A 998 -26.37 21.52 -52.41
C GLY A 998 -25.47 21.26 -51.20
N ILE A 999 -24.44 20.54 -51.46
CA ILE A 999 -23.37 20.13 -50.52
C ILE A 999 -22.85 21.26 -49.61
N LYS A 1000 -22.98 22.53 -50.06
CA LYS A 1000 -22.65 23.72 -49.26
C LYS A 1000 -23.48 23.90 -48.00
N ASP A 1001 -24.78 23.56 -48.04
CA ASP A 1001 -25.67 23.76 -46.90
C ASP A 1001 -25.60 22.62 -45.88
N LYS A 1002 -25.27 21.40 -46.29
CA LYS A 1002 -25.00 20.28 -45.37
C LYS A 1002 -23.70 20.46 -44.57
N ILE A 1003 -22.74 21.23 -45.10
CA ILE A 1003 -21.48 21.48 -44.38
C ILE A 1003 -21.61 22.63 -43.36
N LYS A 1004 -22.52 23.58 -43.60
CA LYS A 1004 -22.77 24.71 -42.67
C LYS A 1004 -23.41 24.27 -41.34
N ASN A 1005 -24.18 23.18 -41.36
CA ASN A 1005 -24.88 22.66 -40.16
C ASN A 1005 -24.02 21.76 -39.27
N ILE A 1006 -22.81 21.42 -39.67
CA ILE A 1006 -21.89 20.59 -38.84
C ILE A 1006 -21.03 21.45 -37.89
N PHE A 1007 -21.03 22.79 -38.06
CA PHE A 1007 -20.22 23.72 -37.29
C PHE A 1007 -21.01 24.69 -36.39
N ILE A 1008 -22.27 24.37 -36.02
CA ILE A 1008 -23.03 25.16 -35.05
C ILE A 1008 -22.64 24.68 -33.62
N LYS A 1009 -22.17 25.62 -32.83
CA LYS A 1009 -21.75 25.50 -31.44
C LYS A 1009 -22.76 24.72 -30.59
N PRO A 1010 -22.34 23.88 -29.67
CA PRO A 1010 -23.23 23.40 -28.59
C PRO A 1010 -23.59 24.57 -27.69
N LYS A 1011 -24.89 24.78 -27.49
CA LYS A 1011 -25.43 25.66 -26.45
C LYS A 1011 -24.97 25.18 -25.08
N LYS A 1012 -24.44 26.08 -24.28
CA LYS A 1012 -24.24 25.87 -22.85
C LYS A 1012 -25.55 25.41 -22.22
N PRO A 1013 -25.54 24.41 -21.32
CA PRO A 1013 -26.68 24.14 -20.46
C PRO A 1013 -26.88 25.34 -19.53
N ALA A 1014 -28.12 25.76 -19.40
CA ALA A 1014 -28.53 26.76 -18.44
C ALA A 1014 -28.28 26.23 -17.02
N VAL A 1015 -27.67 27.06 -16.20
CA VAL A 1015 -27.57 26.85 -14.75
C VAL A 1015 -28.96 27.09 -14.16
N ASP A 1016 -29.55 26.05 -13.65
CA ASP A 1016 -30.77 26.13 -12.86
C ASP A 1016 -30.34 26.46 -11.41
N THR A 1017 -30.61 27.68 -10.98
CA THR A 1017 -30.51 28.14 -9.61
C THR A 1017 -31.89 28.02 -8.96
N THR A 1018 -32.13 26.92 -8.26
CA THR A 1018 -33.15 26.90 -7.20
C THR A 1018 -32.79 25.95 -6.07
N LYS A 1019 -32.43 26.60 -4.96
CA LYS A 1019 -32.84 26.39 -3.57
C LYS A 1019 -32.69 25.03 -2.85
N LYS A 1020 -31.94 25.19 -1.76
CA LYS A 1020 -32.28 24.75 -0.38
C LYS A 1020 -32.27 23.25 -0.02
N GLY A 1021 -31.45 22.98 0.94
CA GLY A 1021 -31.54 21.86 1.85
C GLY A 1021 -30.15 21.58 2.42
#